data_573933183f19f6c0cd6b92f301a4ce7f
#
_entry.id   573933183f19f6c0cd6b92f301a4ce7f
#
_cell.length_a   1.000
_cell.length_b   1.000
_cell.length_c   1.000
_cell.angle_alpha   90.00
_cell.angle_beta   90.00
_cell.angle_gamma   90.00
#
_symmetry.space_group_name_H-M   'P 1'
#
loop_
_entity.id
_entity.type
_entity.pdbx_description
1 polymer ?
#
loop_
_entity_poly.entity_id
_entity_poly.type
_entity_poly.pdbx_seq_one_letter_code
_entity_poly.pdbx_strand_id
1 'polypeptide(L)'
;MKLTVLFYLLFSILIFIGCEEDTDTSPPTVYITKPIQSSVVSEITTVKCFASDNDSVKFVELWIDSVATGITDSSMPYEFFWNTVPYEDSTEHYISVQASDMNDNISESESISVMVDNSDSQPQLVNITSINYTESEMTVVIQQSKDDDFKHYEILRSSSIEGDKNSLVMITDVVDTVIQINNFDPTVPSWYWAKVEDIHGYFSVGDGYYVLDEYPAAVFLDPVNYTDSLFSLSWSLNNENDFQCYMLFESDYSDMSNADKIFETDDSNSITYDHSQIEQSQYMYYQVVVKDHWGLESFSNIQQGCSWILFNHAYGDASYDYGRYLINTIDGGYIIVGNTSLLGNSYSNVLAVKVNYKGEQEWIQDHTFSTADRVNSISELSDGSFVMVGSAISSSNGSQDILTIKTDQNGNIEWHQTFGSEQDEVGHSIQSLTNGSFIIVGDAFDANTGYSLITLINVGSTGNEIWSKTYGGNGNDYGYTVVVTNDGGYAISGITRSQGDSNGDAWIIKTDINGNEEWNQTYGGEGTESSRSIKQTNDGGYIFTGQTNSFGSGYNDAYLVKTDFEGNQEWMQTYGGIGTDHGRSVVQTSDDGYIISGYTDSFGDSGFNFWLIKTDLLGNLDWQRSYGGTGDDRGFHALQAADGGYIITGYSNSNTNSVPDIILIKTDDLGNTN
;
A
#
# COMPACT_ATOMS: atom_id res chain seq x y z
N MET A 1 30.45 -13.18 43.18
CA MET A 1 31.73 -13.76 43.60
C MET A 1 32.77 -12.71 43.23
N LYS A 2 33.12 -11.82 44.16
CA LYS A 2 34.33 -11.87 44.97
C LYS A 2 35.60 -12.10 44.15
N LEU A 3 36.52 -11.13 44.00
CA LEU A 3 37.61 -10.84 44.94
C LEU A 3 38.35 -9.60 44.34
N THR A 4 38.45 -8.46 44.95
CA THR A 4 39.20 -8.02 46.12
C THR A 4 40.73 -8.05 45.94
N VAL A 5 41.38 -6.83 46.03
CA VAL A 5 42.54 -6.44 46.88
C VAL A 5 43.90 -6.66 46.29
N LEU A 6 44.91 -5.75 46.30
CA LEU A 6 45.48 -5.15 47.52
C LEU A 6 46.47 -4.04 47.15
N PHE A 7 46.52 -3.01 47.94
CA PHE A 7 47.52 -1.98 48.17
C PHE A 7 48.99 -2.46 48.28
N TYR A 8 49.95 -1.66 47.79
CA TYR A 8 51.21 -1.43 48.53
C TYR A 8 51.68 0.02 48.31
N LEU A 9 51.75 0.73 49.39
CA LEU A 9 52.45 1.99 49.62
C LEU A 9 53.91 1.67 49.78
N LEU A 10 54.79 2.40 49.04
CA LEU A 10 56.21 2.55 49.40
C LEU A 10 56.57 4.03 49.26
N PHE A 11 56.81 4.64 50.41
CA PHE A 11 57.42 5.93 50.58
C PHE A 11 58.89 5.87 50.13
N SER A 12 59.28 6.71 49.15
CA SER A 12 60.70 7.02 48.88
C SER A 12 60.82 8.52 48.79
N ILE A 13 61.47 9.07 49.75
CA ILE A 13 61.99 10.45 49.78
C ILE A 13 62.89 10.65 48.58
N LEU A 14 62.58 11.54 47.65
CA LEU A 14 63.48 12.05 46.63
C LEU A 14 63.71 13.50 46.83
N ILE A 15 64.96 13.81 46.98
CA ILE A 15 65.63 15.11 47.08
C ILE A 15 65.23 15.94 45.84
N PHE A 16 64.64 17.14 46.04
CA PHE A 16 64.54 18.16 45.01
C PHE A 16 65.94 18.63 44.67
N ILE A 17 66.44 18.21 43.49
CA ILE A 17 67.41 18.96 42.73
C ILE A 17 66.62 19.79 41.77
N GLY A 18 66.54 21.09 41.92
CA GLY A 18 65.97 22.00 40.94
C GLY A 18 66.76 21.87 39.63
N CYS A 19 66.14 21.32 38.62
CA CYS A 19 66.50 21.69 37.27
C CYS A 19 65.81 23.04 37.03
N GLU A 20 66.53 24.07 36.81
CA GLU A 20 66.08 25.20 36.03
C GLU A 20 65.68 24.59 34.67
N GLU A 21 64.41 24.62 34.30
CA GLU A 21 64.00 24.43 32.91
C GLU A 21 64.64 25.62 32.16
N ASP A 22 65.71 25.32 31.40
CA ASP A 22 66.14 26.24 30.36
C ASP A 22 64.99 26.38 29.40
N THR A 23 64.16 27.41 29.58
CA THR A 23 63.14 27.77 28.60
C THR A 23 63.87 28.12 27.33
N ASP A 24 63.60 27.35 26.29
CA ASP A 24 64.14 27.61 24.96
C ASP A 24 63.75 29.06 24.54
N THR A 25 64.75 29.84 24.22
CA THR A 25 64.59 31.22 23.75
C THR A 25 65.12 31.39 22.33
N SER A 26 65.50 30.31 21.70
CA SER A 26 66.07 30.31 20.35
C SER A 26 64.93 30.19 19.32
N PRO A 27 64.72 31.17 18.47
CA PRO A 27 63.66 31.08 17.47
C PRO A 27 64.03 30.05 16.37
N PRO A 28 62.99 29.41 15.70
CA PRO A 28 63.24 28.49 14.62
C PRO A 28 64.04 29.13 13.47
N THR A 29 64.73 28.31 12.72
CA THR A 29 65.32 28.72 11.44
C THR A 29 64.32 28.40 10.35
N VAL A 30 63.95 29.40 9.50
CA VAL A 30 62.97 29.24 8.44
C VAL A 30 63.40 29.93 7.15
N TYR A 31 63.19 29.29 6.00
CA TYR A 31 63.40 29.89 4.67
C TYR A 31 62.51 29.23 3.60
N ILE A 32 62.18 30.01 2.57
CA ILE A 32 61.39 29.54 1.42
C ILE A 32 62.32 28.79 0.47
N THR A 33 61.84 27.62 -0.01
CA THR A 33 62.50 26.80 -0.99
C THR A 33 61.88 26.86 -2.38
N LYS A 34 60.62 27.18 -2.44
CA LYS A 34 59.81 27.47 -3.64
C LYS A 34 58.68 28.43 -3.29
N PRO A 35 58.27 29.31 -4.23
CA PRO A 35 58.93 29.63 -5.52
C PRO A 35 60.32 30.21 -5.29
N ILE A 36 61.11 30.40 -6.34
CA ILE A 36 62.39 31.10 -6.26
C ILE A 36 62.20 32.59 -6.48
N GLN A 37 63.16 33.39 -5.96
CA GLN A 37 63.18 34.82 -6.14
C GLN A 37 62.96 35.23 -7.61
N SER A 38 62.06 36.19 -7.87
CA SER A 38 61.73 36.74 -9.20
C SER A 38 61.17 35.71 -10.19
N SER A 39 60.56 34.63 -9.73
CA SER A 39 59.81 33.71 -10.60
C SER A 39 58.44 34.31 -10.93
N VAL A 40 57.88 33.94 -12.09
CA VAL A 40 56.50 34.15 -12.44
C VAL A 40 55.66 33.03 -11.82
N VAL A 41 54.55 33.36 -11.24
CA VAL A 41 53.63 32.47 -10.58
C VAL A 41 52.21 32.75 -11.07
N SER A 42 51.37 31.67 -11.20
CA SER A 42 50.01 31.77 -11.64
C SER A 42 49.09 30.77 -10.92
N GLU A 43 47.82 30.95 -11.01
CA GLU A 43 46.77 30.07 -10.43
C GLU A 43 46.99 29.69 -8.98
N ILE A 44 47.12 28.40 -8.67
CA ILE A 44 47.43 27.92 -7.34
C ILE A 44 48.91 27.59 -7.25
N THR A 45 49.69 28.52 -6.78
CA THR A 45 51.13 28.36 -6.63
C THR A 45 51.47 27.65 -5.31
N THR A 46 52.25 26.62 -5.39
CA THR A 46 52.75 25.90 -4.21
C THR A 46 53.96 26.62 -3.62
N VAL A 47 53.82 27.11 -2.39
CA VAL A 47 54.91 27.65 -1.60
C VAL A 47 55.43 26.58 -0.68
N LYS A 48 56.73 26.24 -0.80
CA LYS A 48 57.40 25.29 0.05
C LYS A 48 58.47 25.98 0.86
N CYS A 49 58.58 25.61 2.11
CA CYS A 49 59.61 26.14 2.99
C CYS A 49 60.25 25.03 3.82
N PHE A 50 61.37 25.36 4.36
CA PHE A 50 62.06 24.58 5.39
C PHE A 50 62.01 25.36 6.70
N ALA A 51 61.64 24.66 7.77
CA ALA A 51 61.74 25.18 9.12
C ALA A 51 62.34 24.12 10.04
N SER A 52 63.20 24.52 10.93
CA SER A 52 63.78 23.62 11.95
C SER A 52 64.12 24.40 13.21
N ASP A 53 64.03 23.72 14.34
CA ASP A 53 64.33 24.27 15.65
C ASP A 53 65.12 23.25 16.49
N ASN A 54 65.73 23.72 17.56
CA ASN A 54 66.45 22.88 18.52
C ASN A 54 65.53 22.02 19.38
N ASP A 55 64.23 22.43 19.55
CA ASP A 55 63.19 21.64 20.21
C ASP A 55 62.21 21.08 19.15
N SER A 56 61.26 21.88 18.71
CA SER A 56 60.39 21.53 17.59
C SER A 56 59.59 22.75 17.07
N VAL A 57 59.34 22.76 15.76
CA VAL A 57 58.51 23.76 15.13
C VAL A 57 57.04 23.43 15.40
N LYS A 58 56.30 24.39 15.96
CA LYS A 58 54.86 24.26 16.29
C LYS A 58 54.01 24.38 15.04
N PHE A 59 54.26 25.39 14.24
CA PHE A 59 53.65 25.61 12.92
C PHE A 59 54.46 26.64 12.13
N VAL A 60 54.19 26.65 10.82
CA VAL A 60 54.64 27.70 9.90
C VAL A 60 53.42 28.35 9.28
N GLU A 61 53.40 29.67 9.15
CA GLU A 61 52.32 30.47 8.55
C GLU A 61 52.83 31.18 7.31
N LEU A 62 51.99 31.19 6.25
CA LEU A 62 52.25 31.91 5.02
C LEU A 62 51.86 33.38 5.12
N TRP A 63 52.74 34.27 4.65
CA TRP A 63 52.49 35.74 4.60
C TRP A 63 52.69 36.21 3.15
N ILE A 64 51.77 37.08 2.69
CA ILE A 64 51.82 37.69 1.38
C ILE A 64 51.75 39.22 1.58
N ASP A 65 52.69 39.92 0.93
CA ASP A 65 52.82 41.40 1.03
C ASP A 65 52.84 41.91 2.48
N SER A 66 53.48 41.18 3.34
CA SER A 66 53.60 41.48 4.78
C SER A 66 52.24 41.34 5.53
N VAL A 67 51.26 40.64 4.98
CA VAL A 67 49.97 40.32 5.60
C VAL A 67 49.91 38.83 5.86
N ALA A 68 49.55 38.44 7.08
CA ALA A 68 49.30 37.07 7.44
C ALA A 68 48.11 36.48 6.64
N THR A 69 48.27 35.37 5.98
CA THR A 69 47.19 34.73 5.21
C THR A 69 46.25 33.91 6.09
N GLY A 70 46.64 33.56 7.32
CA GLY A 70 45.99 32.62 8.19
C GLY A 70 46.14 31.14 7.75
N ILE A 71 46.92 30.86 6.69
CA ILE A 71 47.21 29.49 6.24
C ILE A 71 48.43 28.99 6.99
N THR A 72 48.27 27.98 7.81
CA THR A 72 49.31 27.39 8.63
C THR A 72 49.52 25.92 8.30
N ASP A 73 50.77 25.45 8.40
CA ASP A 73 51.15 24.04 8.33
C ASP A 73 51.96 23.65 9.56
N SER A 74 51.69 22.52 10.19
CA SER A 74 52.34 22.04 11.42
C SER A 74 53.18 20.78 11.21
N SER A 75 53.34 20.32 9.97
CA SER A 75 54.03 19.08 9.65
C SER A 75 54.97 19.19 8.44
N MET A 76 56.20 18.66 8.58
CA MET A 76 57.09 18.58 7.43
C MET A 76 56.68 17.52 6.39
N PRO A 77 56.80 17.81 5.08
CA PRO A 77 57.34 19.03 4.47
C PRO A 77 56.28 20.18 4.50
N TYR A 78 56.67 21.39 4.89
CA TYR A 78 55.76 22.54 4.95
C TYR A 78 55.45 23.05 3.56
N GLU A 79 54.14 22.95 3.20
CA GLU A 79 53.66 23.30 1.87
C GLU A 79 52.36 24.11 1.99
N PHE A 80 52.26 25.21 1.26
CA PHE A 80 51.11 26.10 1.21
C PHE A 80 50.65 26.25 -0.23
N PHE A 81 49.34 26.31 -0.41
CA PHE A 81 48.71 26.55 -1.71
C PHE A 81 48.19 27.98 -1.74
N TRP A 82 48.92 28.87 -2.40
CA TRP A 82 48.57 30.25 -2.57
C TRP A 82 47.79 30.44 -3.86
N ASN A 83 46.52 30.90 -3.79
CA ASN A 83 45.70 31.24 -4.94
C ASN A 83 46.10 32.67 -5.42
N THR A 84 46.68 32.74 -6.60
CA THR A 84 47.12 33.99 -7.23
C THR A 84 46.05 34.62 -8.11
N VAL A 85 44.97 33.91 -8.45
CA VAL A 85 43.89 34.40 -9.35
C VAL A 85 43.27 35.72 -8.94
N PRO A 86 43.11 36.08 -7.66
CA PRO A 86 42.59 37.40 -7.24
C PRO A 86 43.55 38.57 -7.40
N TYR A 87 44.77 38.33 -7.81
CA TYR A 87 45.80 39.39 -7.97
C TYR A 87 45.89 39.80 -9.44
N GLU A 88 46.15 41.11 -9.68
CA GLU A 88 46.29 41.67 -11.02
C GLU A 88 47.55 41.08 -11.73
N ASP A 89 47.42 40.83 -13.02
CA ASP A 89 48.56 40.34 -13.84
C ASP A 89 49.72 41.35 -13.92
N SER A 90 50.92 40.79 -14.06
CA SER A 90 52.14 41.56 -14.09
C SER A 90 52.39 42.40 -12.81
N THR A 91 51.78 41.97 -11.68
CA THR A 91 52.05 42.61 -10.38
C THR A 91 53.12 41.82 -9.59
N GLU A 92 53.96 42.57 -8.87
CA GLU A 92 54.98 42.00 -8.01
C GLU A 92 54.45 41.84 -6.59
N HIS A 93 54.59 40.60 -6.07
CA HIS A 93 54.16 40.25 -4.71
C HIS A 93 55.29 39.68 -3.88
N TYR A 94 55.28 39.87 -2.58
CA TYR A 94 56.31 39.46 -1.67
C TYR A 94 55.80 38.34 -0.77
N ILE A 95 56.48 37.18 -0.82
CA ILE A 95 56.15 36.01 -0.01
C ILE A 95 57.14 35.91 1.13
N SER A 96 56.68 35.78 2.35
CA SER A 96 57.45 35.34 3.50
C SER A 96 56.71 34.25 4.28
N VAL A 97 57.41 33.52 5.12
CA VAL A 97 56.86 32.55 6.03
C VAL A 97 57.35 32.80 7.44
N GLN A 98 56.44 32.67 8.39
CA GLN A 98 56.75 32.85 9.80
C GLN A 98 56.65 31.49 10.52
N ALA A 99 57.71 31.05 11.20
CA ALA A 99 57.73 29.84 11.99
C ALA A 99 57.66 30.14 13.49
N SER A 100 56.84 29.39 14.23
CA SER A 100 56.77 29.37 15.68
C SER A 100 57.21 28.03 16.23
N ASP A 101 58.00 28.03 17.32
CA ASP A 101 58.32 26.80 18.06
C ASP A 101 57.30 26.52 19.18
N MET A 102 57.56 25.49 19.96
CA MET A 102 56.65 25.08 21.08
C MET A 102 56.70 26.04 22.27
N ASN A 103 57.69 26.95 22.34
CA ASN A 103 57.86 27.99 23.36
C ASN A 103 57.41 29.37 22.88
N ASP A 104 56.74 29.42 21.70
CA ASP A 104 56.21 30.62 21.05
C ASP A 104 57.33 31.64 20.66
N ASN A 105 58.59 31.20 20.49
CA ASN A 105 59.62 31.99 19.80
C ASN A 105 59.31 31.98 18.30
N ILE A 106 59.49 33.11 17.67
CA ILE A 106 59.07 33.32 16.30
C ILE A 106 60.24 33.79 15.46
N SER A 107 60.35 33.26 14.26
CA SER A 107 61.20 33.79 13.21
C SER A 107 60.46 33.93 11.90
N GLU A 108 60.91 34.83 11.06
CA GLU A 108 60.41 35.09 9.73
C GLU A 108 61.52 34.82 8.70
N SER A 109 61.13 34.23 7.54
CA SER A 109 62.06 34.07 6.42
C SER A 109 62.42 35.40 5.79
N GLU A 110 63.52 35.44 5.04
CA GLU A 110 63.67 36.49 4.07
C GLU A 110 62.55 36.49 3.09
N SER A 111 62.03 37.67 2.76
CA SER A 111 60.92 37.85 1.79
C SER A 111 61.48 37.63 0.37
N ILE A 112 60.80 36.81 -0.43
CA ILE A 112 61.09 36.67 -1.86
C ILE A 112 60.02 37.40 -2.67
N SER A 113 60.45 38.09 -3.74
CA SER A 113 59.49 38.66 -4.69
C SER A 113 59.18 37.66 -5.82
N VAL A 114 57.93 37.67 -6.23
CA VAL A 114 57.42 36.93 -7.39
C VAL A 114 56.54 37.84 -8.24
N MET A 115 56.47 37.55 -9.53
CA MET A 115 55.54 38.21 -10.43
C MET A 115 54.30 37.35 -10.58
N VAL A 116 53.11 37.86 -10.28
CA VAL A 116 51.87 37.16 -10.60
C VAL A 116 51.49 37.45 -12.08
N ASP A 117 51.21 36.42 -12.82
CA ASP A 117 50.75 36.50 -14.20
C ASP A 117 49.81 35.35 -14.49
N ASN A 118 48.51 35.63 -14.45
CA ASN A 118 47.43 34.70 -14.72
C ASN A 118 46.92 34.81 -16.14
N SER A 119 47.54 35.63 -17.02
CA SER A 119 47.09 35.89 -18.38
C SER A 119 46.98 34.65 -19.24
N ASP A 120 47.87 33.66 -18.97
CA ASP A 120 47.85 32.35 -19.62
C ASP A 120 47.22 31.24 -18.76
N SER A 121 46.56 31.58 -17.68
CA SER A 121 45.93 30.62 -16.75
C SER A 121 44.57 30.17 -17.24
N GLN A 122 44.19 28.97 -16.85
CA GLN A 122 42.83 28.46 -17.18
C GLN A 122 41.78 29.31 -16.47
N PRO A 123 40.70 29.72 -17.19
CA PRO A 123 39.61 30.46 -16.59
C PRO A 123 38.91 29.67 -15.46
N GLN A 124 38.32 30.38 -14.50
CA GLN A 124 37.57 29.74 -13.41
C GLN A 124 36.39 28.95 -13.98
N LEU A 125 36.11 27.80 -13.35
CA LEU A 125 34.95 26.99 -13.69
C LEU A 125 33.64 27.78 -13.64
N VAL A 126 32.85 27.63 -14.66
CA VAL A 126 31.49 28.19 -14.76
C VAL A 126 30.50 27.01 -14.80
N ASN A 127 29.62 26.94 -13.83
CA ASN A 127 28.62 25.88 -13.73
C ASN A 127 27.28 26.35 -14.25
N ILE A 128 26.52 25.37 -14.79
CA ILE A 128 25.09 25.55 -15.06
C ILE A 128 24.38 25.56 -13.69
N THR A 129 23.60 26.61 -13.43
CA THR A 129 22.85 26.74 -12.18
C THR A 129 21.43 26.23 -12.28
N SER A 130 20.81 26.30 -13.46
CA SER A 130 19.51 25.71 -13.75
C SER A 130 19.32 25.51 -15.25
N ILE A 131 18.52 24.51 -15.59
CA ILE A 131 17.94 24.33 -16.92
C ILE A 131 16.43 24.19 -16.72
N ASN A 132 15.68 25.06 -17.43
CA ASN A 132 14.23 24.99 -17.50
C ASN A 132 13.84 24.98 -18.96
N TYR A 133 12.73 24.31 -19.29
CA TYR A 133 12.27 24.24 -20.68
C TYR A 133 10.75 24.35 -20.77
N THR A 134 10.30 24.83 -21.91
CA THR A 134 8.92 24.85 -22.37
C THR A 134 8.85 24.10 -23.70
N GLU A 135 7.69 23.96 -24.28
CA GLU A 135 7.50 23.32 -25.58
C GLU A 135 8.41 23.85 -26.72
N SER A 136 8.80 25.10 -26.65
CA SER A 136 9.47 25.79 -27.76
C SER A 136 10.93 26.14 -27.48
N GLU A 137 11.32 26.26 -26.23
CA GLU A 137 12.68 26.70 -25.87
C GLU A 137 13.14 26.14 -24.54
N MET A 138 14.43 25.85 -24.44
CA MET A 138 15.15 25.51 -23.23
C MET A 138 15.99 26.73 -22.79
N THR A 139 15.82 27.11 -21.53
CA THR A 139 16.59 28.20 -20.88
C THR A 139 17.68 27.59 -20.01
N VAL A 140 18.92 27.80 -20.36
CA VAL A 140 20.10 27.41 -19.59
C VAL A 140 20.61 28.65 -18.84
N VAL A 141 20.73 28.58 -17.54
CA VAL A 141 21.30 29.65 -16.71
C VAL A 141 22.67 29.18 -16.19
N ILE A 142 23.69 29.99 -16.43
CA ILE A 142 25.07 29.71 -16.01
C ILE A 142 25.55 30.75 -15.02
N GLN A 143 26.62 30.40 -14.30
CA GLN A 143 27.37 31.37 -13.50
C GLN A 143 28.11 32.34 -14.42
N GLN A 144 28.19 33.59 -14.00
CA GLN A 144 29.00 34.59 -14.72
C GLN A 144 30.48 34.38 -14.47
N SER A 145 31.31 34.38 -15.53
CA SER A 145 32.76 34.40 -15.39
C SER A 145 33.22 35.68 -14.76
N LYS A 146 34.31 35.62 -14.00
CA LYS A 146 34.98 36.74 -13.39
C LYS A 146 36.39 36.97 -14.00
N ASP A 147 36.71 36.27 -15.06
CA ASP A 147 38.01 36.36 -15.69
C ASP A 147 38.05 37.59 -16.57
N ASP A 148 39.11 38.42 -16.40
CA ASP A 148 39.27 39.70 -17.06
C ASP A 148 39.60 39.53 -18.56
N ASP A 149 40.11 38.39 -18.95
CA ASP A 149 40.48 38.00 -20.31
C ASP A 149 39.44 37.04 -20.98
N PHE A 150 38.22 37.06 -20.49
CA PHE A 150 37.09 36.29 -21.03
C PHE A 150 36.91 36.49 -22.54
N LYS A 151 36.71 35.36 -23.24
CA LYS A 151 36.43 35.38 -24.71
C LYS A 151 34.98 34.96 -25.02
N HIS A 152 34.55 33.79 -24.53
CA HIS A 152 33.18 33.31 -24.73
C HIS A 152 32.83 32.18 -23.76
N TYR A 153 31.51 31.98 -23.57
CA TYR A 153 30.96 30.74 -23.05
C TYR A 153 30.56 29.85 -24.24
N GLU A 154 30.55 28.55 -23.97
CA GLU A 154 30.05 27.55 -24.90
C GLU A 154 29.20 26.53 -24.13
N ILE A 155 27.94 26.34 -24.53
CA ILE A 155 27.13 25.28 -23.96
C ILE A 155 27.40 24.02 -24.79
N LEU A 156 27.81 22.98 -24.08
CA LEU A 156 28.13 21.66 -24.61
C LEU A 156 27.04 20.65 -24.27
N ARG A 157 26.79 19.67 -25.15
CA ARG A 157 25.87 18.57 -24.93
C ARG A 157 26.50 17.24 -25.26
N SER A 158 26.13 16.19 -24.49
CA SER A 158 26.43 14.79 -24.78
C SER A 158 25.29 13.89 -24.33
N SER A 159 25.16 12.71 -24.92
CA SER A 159 24.22 11.68 -24.50
C SER A 159 24.68 10.90 -23.24
N SER A 160 25.91 11.08 -22.80
CA SER A 160 26.45 10.47 -21.58
C SER A 160 27.48 11.38 -20.91
N ILE A 161 27.70 11.20 -19.60
CA ILE A 161 28.63 12.03 -18.82
C ILE A 161 30.08 11.93 -19.31
N GLU A 162 30.48 10.77 -19.81
CA GLU A 162 31.83 10.49 -20.31
C GLU A 162 31.92 10.59 -21.85
N GLY A 163 30.82 10.94 -22.51
CA GLY A 163 30.78 10.98 -23.98
C GLY A 163 31.39 12.24 -24.58
N ASP A 164 31.49 12.21 -25.92
CA ASP A 164 31.95 13.38 -26.69
C ASP A 164 31.00 14.56 -26.50
N LYS A 165 31.55 15.68 -26.06
CA LYS A 165 30.83 16.92 -25.78
C LYS A 165 30.78 17.75 -27.08
N ASN A 166 29.59 17.93 -27.58
CA ASN A 166 29.36 18.72 -28.80
C ASN A 166 28.86 20.13 -28.46
N SER A 167 29.42 21.14 -29.09
CA SER A 167 29.04 22.53 -28.94
C SER A 167 27.63 22.78 -29.52
N LEU A 168 26.76 23.41 -28.74
CA LEU A 168 25.40 23.81 -29.13
C LEU A 168 25.34 25.30 -29.48
N VAL A 169 25.87 26.13 -28.60
CA VAL A 169 25.79 27.60 -28.71
C VAL A 169 27.00 28.24 -28.08
N MET A 170 27.47 29.33 -28.68
CA MET A 170 28.57 30.14 -28.18
C MET A 170 28.07 31.54 -27.85
N ILE A 171 28.49 32.10 -26.73
CA ILE A 171 28.04 33.38 -26.18
C ILE A 171 29.29 34.23 -25.90
N THR A 172 29.40 35.38 -26.55
CA THR A 172 30.58 36.24 -26.48
C THR A 172 30.47 37.42 -25.52
N ASP A 173 29.31 37.57 -24.87
CA ASP A 173 29.14 38.61 -23.85
C ASP A 173 29.19 37.93 -22.46
N VAL A 174 30.07 38.39 -21.59
CA VAL A 174 30.29 37.84 -20.25
C VAL A 174 29.07 37.99 -19.33
N VAL A 175 28.18 38.95 -19.61
CA VAL A 175 26.95 39.19 -18.83
C VAL A 175 25.76 38.37 -19.30
N ASP A 176 25.83 37.79 -20.49
CA ASP A 176 24.76 36.95 -21.03
C ASP A 176 24.82 35.51 -20.46
N THR A 177 24.29 35.39 -19.27
CA THR A 177 24.29 34.13 -18.50
C THR A 177 22.96 33.37 -18.57
N VAL A 178 21.97 33.86 -19.32
CA VAL A 178 20.68 33.25 -19.58
C VAL A 178 20.56 32.93 -21.07
N ILE A 179 20.70 31.67 -21.41
CA ILE A 179 20.90 31.21 -22.78
C ILE A 179 19.66 30.45 -23.26
N GLN A 180 19.12 30.82 -24.41
CA GLN A 180 17.96 30.15 -25.02
C GLN A 180 18.43 29.15 -26.09
N ILE A 181 17.89 27.93 -26.05
CA ILE A 181 18.14 26.85 -26.99
C ILE A 181 16.80 26.36 -27.55
N ASN A 182 16.59 26.54 -28.86
CA ASN A 182 15.29 26.28 -29.51
C ASN A 182 15.20 24.91 -30.19
N ASN A 183 16.27 24.14 -30.23
CA ASN A 183 16.29 22.82 -30.86
C ASN A 183 16.82 21.79 -29.84
N PHE A 184 15.94 21.32 -29.02
CA PHE A 184 16.24 20.35 -27.96
C PHE A 184 15.10 19.33 -27.87
N ASP A 185 15.38 18.21 -27.30
CA ASP A 185 14.42 17.15 -27.01
C ASP A 185 14.72 16.62 -25.59
N PRO A 186 13.91 16.99 -24.59
CA PRO A 186 14.16 16.61 -23.20
C PRO A 186 13.83 15.13 -22.92
N THR A 187 13.11 14.45 -23.82
CA THR A 187 12.83 13.01 -23.68
C THR A 187 14.06 12.15 -23.96
N VAL A 188 15.09 12.76 -24.58
CA VAL A 188 16.37 12.08 -24.83
C VAL A 188 17.35 12.43 -23.71
N PRO A 189 17.81 11.45 -22.91
CA PRO A 189 18.76 11.68 -21.83
C PRO A 189 19.96 12.47 -22.32
N SER A 190 20.20 13.62 -21.72
CA SER A 190 21.23 14.54 -22.17
C SER A 190 21.97 15.17 -21.00
N TRP A 191 23.27 15.32 -21.17
CA TRP A 191 24.13 16.05 -20.26
C TRP A 191 24.57 17.35 -20.91
N TYR A 192 24.58 18.43 -20.13
CA TYR A 192 24.97 19.77 -20.54
C TYR A 192 26.10 20.27 -19.65
N TRP A 193 27.02 21.04 -20.23
CA TRP A 193 28.13 21.70 -19.53
C TRP A 193 28.25 23.12 -20.01
N ALA A 194 28.67 23.99 -19.13
CA ALA A 194 29.16 25.31 -19.51
C ALA A 194 30.69 25.23 -19.63
N LYS A 195 31.21 25.59 -20.79
CA LYS A 195 32.64 25.82 -21.04
C LYS A 195 32.87 27.32 -21.10
N VAL A 196 33.90 27.79 -20.44
CA VAL A 196 34.39 29.16 -20.54
C VAL A 196 35.78 29.11 -21.20
N GLU A 197 36.03 30.00 -22.15
CA GLU A 197 37.32 30.12 -22.86
C GLU A 197 37.80 31.58 -22.82
N ASP A 198 39.09 31.76 -22.57
CA ASP A 198 39.77 33.05 -22.57
C ASP A 198 40.31 33.45 -23.97
N ILE A 199 40.83 34.68 -24.12
CA ILE A 199 41.39 35.18 -25.38
C ILE A 199 42.66 34.45 -25.83
N HIS A 200 43.32 33.73 -24.91
CA HIS A 200 44.55 32.96 -25.16
C HIS A 200 44.26 31.53 -25.59
N GLY A 201 43.00 31.08 -25.49
CA GLY A 201 42.55 29.75 -25.93
C GLY A 201 42.58 28.70 -24.80
N TYR A 202 42.86 29.07 -23.56
CA TYR A 202 42.64 28.19 -22.40
C TYR A 202 41.16 28.10 -22.06
N PHE A 203 40.75 26.99 -21.51
CA PHE A 203 39.37 26.80 -21.17
C PHE A 203 39.16 25.94 -19.93
N SER A 204 38.03 26.16 -19.27
CA SER A 204 37.52 25.30 -18.21
C SER A 204 36.11 24.84 -18.53
N VAL A 205 35.77 23.61 -18.10
CA VAL A 205 34.44 23.02 -18.29
C VAL A 205 33.86 22.72 -16.91
N GLY A 206 32.70 23.28 -16.63
CA GLY A 206 31.98 23.09 -15.38
C GLY A 206 31.46 21.67 -15.17
N ASP A 207 30.73 21.45 -14.11
CA ASP A 207 30.08 20.19 -13.81
C ASP A 207 28.95 19.88 -14.81
N GLY A 208 28.71 18.59 -15.07
CA GLY A 208 27.65 18.15 -15.95
C GLY A 208 26.26 18.31 -15.31
N TYR A 209 25.36 18.92 -16.05
CA TYR A 209 23.95 19.05 -15.68
C TYR A 209 23.10 18.07 -16.49
N TYR A 210 22.40 17.16 -15.81
CA TYR A 210 21.59 16.12 -16.44
C TYR A 210 20.18 16.64 -16.71
N VAL A 211 19.67 16.39 -17.91
CA VAL A 211 18.30 16.69 -18.31
C VAL A 211 17.67 15.45 -18.91
N LEU A 212 16.57 15.08 -18.37
CA LEU A 212 15.64 14.07 -18.87
C LEU A 212 14.25 14.49 -18.42
N ASP A 213 13.31 14.53 -19.35
CA ASP A 213 11.92 14.76 -19.04
C ASP A 213 11.33 13.52 -18.35
N GLU A 214 10.50 13.75 -17.35
CA GLU A 214 9.84 12.69 -16.61
C GLU A 214 8.46 12.44 -17.21
N TYR A 215 7.99 11.21 -17.12
CA TYR A 215 6.61 10.90 -17.49
C TYR A 215 5.64 11.75 -16.66
N PRO A 216 4.56 12.27 -17.26
CA PRO A 216 3.59 13.04 -16.51
C PRO A 216 3.01 12.22 -15.35
N ALA A 217 2.67 12.88 -14.25
CA ALA A 217 2.06 12.21 -13.11
C ALA A 217 0.75 11.56 -13.53
N ALA A 218 0.63 10.26 -13.31
CA ALA A 218 -0.60 9.54 -13.59
C ALA A 218 -1.76 10.07 -12.73
N VAL A 219 -2.92 10.25 -13.34
CA VAL A 219 -4.13 10.62 -12.62
C VAL A 219 -4.78 9.37 -12.01
N PHE A 220 -5.61 9.56 -11.00
CA PHE A 220 -6.43 8.51 -10.42
C PHE A 220 -7.84 8.62 -10.99
N LEU A 221 -8.32 7.55 -11.63
CA LEU A 221 -9.69 7.43 -12.11
C LEU A 221 -10.57 6.91 -10.98
N ASP A 222 -11.58 7.70 -10.61
CA ASP A 222 -12.56 7.34 -9.58
C ASP A 222 -13.44 6.17 -10.03
N PRO A 223 -14.12 5.48 -9.11
CA PRO A 223 -15.12 4.46 -9.46
C PRO A 223 -16.18 5.01 -10.41
N VAL A 224 -16.49 4.24 -11.46
CA VAL A 224 -17.48 4.63 -12.46
C VAL A 224 -18.89 4.57 -11.87
N ASN A 225 -19.61 5.68 -11.91
CA ASN A 225 -21.00 5.75 -11.45
C ASN A 225 -21.97 5.60 -12.63
N TYR A 226 -22.98 4.74 -12.45
CA TYR A 226 -24.06 4.53 -13.41
C TYR A 226 -25.37 5.16 -12.94
N THR A 227 -25.94 6.05 -13.72
CA THR A 227 -27.25 6.64 -13.47
C THR A 227 -27.95 6.92 -14.79
N ASP A 228 -29.22 6.59 -14.90
CA ASP A 228 -30.09 6.94 -16.05
C ASP A 228 -29.51 6.56 -17.43
N SER A 229 -28.91 5.36 -17.57
CA SER A 229 -28.24 4.89 -18.80
C SER A 229 -26.99 5.67 -19.17
N LEU A 230 -26.34 6.29 -18.18
CA LEU A 230 -25.14 7.09 -18.31
C LEU A 230 -24.06 6.59 -17.37
N PHE A 231 -22.81 6.43 -17.86
CA PHE A 231 -21.65 6.33 -16.99
C PHE A 231 -21.03 7.69 -16.77
N SER A 232 -21.00 8.11 -15.51
CA SER A 232 -20.24 9.30 -15.11
C SER A 232 -18.87 8.90 -14.62
N LEU A 233 -17.83 9.42 -15.30
CA LEU A 233 -16.44 9.19 -14.98
C LEU A 233 -15.82 10.49 -14.44
N SER A 234 -14.96 10.37 -13.46
CA SER A 234 -14.17 11.48 -12.92
C SER A 234 -12.76 11.00 -12.57
N TRP A 235 -11.80 11.92 -12.62
CA TRP A 235 -10.41 11.64 -12.32
C TRP A 235 -9.72 12.79 -11.62
N SER A 236 -8.59 12.52 -10.97
CA SER A 236 -7.82 13.55 -10.29
C SER A 236 -7.18 14.53 -11.27
N LEU A 237 -7.02 15.77 -10.82
CA LEU A 237 -6.40 16.84 -11.61
C LEU A 237 -4.90 16.58 -11.82
N ASN A 238 -4.38 16.76 -13.02
CA ASN A 238 -2.97 16.92 -13.28
C ASN A 238 -2.60 18.42 -13.27
N ASN A 239 -1.57 18.79 -12.50
CA ASN A 239 -1.15 20.19 -12.32
C ASN A 239 0.23 20.48 -12.94
N GLU A 240 0.72 19.63 -13.83
CA GLU A 240 2.03 19.80 -14.44
C GLU A 240 2.01 20.91 -15.50
N ASN A 241 3.13 21.63 -15.62
CA ASN A 241 3.22 22.79 -16.49
C ASN A 241 3.31 22.43 -17.97
N ASP A 242 3.65 21.19 -18.29
CA ASP A 242 3.82 20.64 -19.64
C ASP A 242 2.67 19.70 -20.04
N PHE A 243 1.58 19.72 -19.27
CA PHE A 243 0.34 19.00 -19.61
C PHE A 243 -0.14 19.35 -21.01
N GLN A 244 -0.35 18.34 -21.87
CA GLN A 244 -0.94 18.50 -23.20
C GLN A 244 -2.42 18.15 -23.21
N CYS A 245 -2.77 16.93 -22.80
CA CYS A 245 -4.17 16.50 -22.83
C CYS A 245 -4.44 15.30 -21.90
N TYR A 246 -5.72 15.15 -21.57
CA TYR A 246 -6.28 13.86 -21.12
C TYR A 246 -6.87 13.13 -22.32
N MET A 247 -6.69 11.81 -22.36
CA MET A 247 -7.37 10.90 -23.28
C MET A 247 -8.05 9.82 -22.44
N LEU A 248 -9.36 9.64 -22.64
CA LEU A 248 -10.13 8.58 -21.99
C LEU A 248 -10.32 7.44 -23.00
N PHE A 249 -9.98 6.25 -22.55
CA PHE A 249 -10.13 5.01 -23.32
C PHE A 249 -11.16 4.10 -22.67
N GLU A 250 -11.89 3.36 -23.50
CA GLU A 250 -12.76 2.27 -23.07
C GLU A 250 -12.38 0.96 -23.75
N SER A 251 -12.67 -0.16 -23.08
CA SER A 251 -12.45 -1.51 -23.60
C SER A 251 -13.46 -2.50 -23.02
N ASP A 252 -13.79 -3.54 -23.78
CA ASP A 252 -14.52 -4.72 -23.28
C ASP A 252 -13.62 -5.64 -22.42
N TYR A 253 -12.32 -5.40 -22.38
CA TYR A 253 -11.33 -6.25 -21.71
C TYR A 253 -10.68 -5.56 -20.51
N SER A 254 -10.55 -6.28 -19.41
CA SER A 254 -9.97 -5.77 -18.15
C SER A 254 -8.47 -5.38 -18.25
N ASP A 255 -7.79 -5.86 -19.28
CA ASP A 255 -6.40 -5.52 -19.56
C ASP A 255 -6.26 -4.34 -20.54
N MET A 256 -7.38 -3.68 -20.87
CA MET A 256 -7.47 -2.60 -21.87
C MET A 256 -7.02 -3.01 -23.27
N SER A 257 -6.98 -4.31 -23.59
CA SER A 257 -6.72 -4.74 -24.97
C SER A 257 -7.82 -4.25 -25.93
N ASN A 258 -7.42 -3.82 -27.11
CA ASN A 258 -8.32 -3.20 -28.12
C ASN A 258 -9.11 -1.98 -27.62
N ALA A 259 -8.51 -1.19 -26.71
CA ALA A 259 -9.18 -0.01 -26.18
C ALA A 259 -9.40 1.06 -27.25
N ASP A 260 -10.61 1.60 -27.28
CA ASP A 260 -11.00 2.70 -28.14
C ASP A 260 -10.94 4.03 -27.36
N LYS A 261 -10.36 5.08 -27.99
CA LYS A 261 -10.36 6.42 -27.40
C LYS A 261 -11.74 7.06 -27.58
N ILE A 262 -12.43 7.33 -26.50
CA ILE A 262 -13.79 7.90 -26.50
C ILE A 262 -13.84 9.39 -26.19
N PHE A 263 -12.79 9.94 -25.57
CA PHE A 263 -12.73 11.36 -25.22
C PHE A 263 -11.28 11.86 -25.22
N GLU A 264 -11.10 13.15 -25.55
CA GLU A 264 -9.83 13.86 -25.47
C GLU A 264 -10.09 15.34 -25.14
N THR A 265 -9.28 15.92 -24.26
CA THR A 265 -9.37 17.34 -23.90
C THR A 265 -7.99 17.90 -23.56
N ASP A 266 -7.71 19.12 -24.00
CA ASP A 266 -6.54 19.94 -23.66
C ASP A 266 -6.79 20.86 -22.45
N ASP A 267 -8.00 20.87 -21.90
CA ASP A 267 -8.33 21.59 -20.66
C ASP A 267 -7.99 20.72 -19.44
N SER A 268 -6.94 21.08 -18.72
CA SER A 268 -6.51 20.39 -17.49
C SER A 268 -7.56 20.37 -16.38
N ASN A 269 -8.54 21.27 -16.41
CA ASN A 269 -9.65 21.29 -15.44
C ASN A 269 -10.84 20.42 -15.87
N SER A 270 -10.83 19.87 -17.09
CA SER A 270 -11.86 18.96 -17.58
C SER A 270 -11.59 17.54 -17.08
N ILE A 271 -11.97 17.28 -15.83
CA ILE A 271 -11.71 16.04 -15.10
C ILE A 271 -12.93 15.11 -14.98
N THR A 272 -13.96 15.34 -15.79
CA THR A 272 -15.18 14.54 -15.82
C THR A 272 -15.61 14.26 -17.24
N TYR A 273 -16.24 13.11 -17.44
CA TYR A 273 -16.85 12.72 -18.71
C TYR A 273 -18.11 11.88 -18.47
N ASP A 274 -19.20 12.26 -19.15
CA ASP A 274 -20.45 11.50 -19.12
C ASP A 274 -20.57 10.67 -20.40
N HIS A 275 -20.43 9.36 -20.29
CA HIS A 275 -20.56 8.41 -21.39
C HIS A 275 -22.01 7.95 -21.52
N SER A 276 -22.71 8.45 -22.54
CA SER A 276 -24.08 8.09 -22.87
C SER A 276 -24.14 6.95 -23.89
N GLN A 277 -25.32 6.30 -24.00
CA GLN A 277 -25.59 5.17 -24.91
C GLN A 277 -24.99 3.83 -24.46
N ILE A 278 -24.83 3.64 -23.16
CA ILE A 278 -24.46 2.33 -22.60
C ILE A 278 -25.67 1.41 -22.69
N GLU A 279 -25.53 0.28 -23.39
CA GLU A 279 -26.52 -0.78 -23.33
C GLU A 279 -26.57 -1.36 -21.91
N GLN A 280 -27.77 -1.69 -21.42
CA GLN A 280 -27.89 -2.39 -20.13
C GLN A 280 -27.12 -3.71 -20.19
N SER A 281 -26.41 -4.05 -19.14
CA SER A 281 -25.75 -5.33 -18.98
C SER A 281 -24.38 -5.48 -19.66
N GLN A 282 -23.62 -4.39 -19.81
CA GLN A 282 -22.24 -4.46 -20.29
C GLN A 282 -21.26 -4.12 -19.18
N TYR A 283 -20.12 -4.80 -19.18
CA TYR A 283 -18.93 -4.36 -18.49
C TYR A 283 -18.08 -3.58 -19.47
N MET A 284 -17.71 -2.38 -19.06
CA MET A 284 -16.77 -1.56 -19.80
C MET A 284 -15.62 -1.20 -18.86
N TYR A 285 -14.42 -1.22 -19.37
CA TYR A 285 -13.22 -0.84 -18.61
C TYR A 285 -12.74 0.49 -19.14
N TYR A 286 -12.36 1.35 -18.22
CA TYR A 286 -11.96 2.72 -18.52
C TYR A 286 -10.58 3.01 -17.99
N GLN A 287 -9.81 3.76 -18.75
CA GLN A 287 -8.50 4.23 -18.34
C GLN A 287 -8.25 5.63 -18.88
N VAL A 288 -7.73 6.51 -18.06
CA VAL A 288 -7.31 7.85 -18.47
C VAL A 288 -5.82 7.84 -18.74
N VAL A 289 -5.43 8.39 -19.87
CA VAL A 289 -4.04 8.63 -20.23
C VAL A 289 -3.78 10.12 -20.14
N VAL A 290 -2.77 10.51 -19.39
CA VAL A 290 -2.23 11.87 -19.37
C VAL A 290 -1.08 11.91 -20.36
N LYS A 291 -1.10 12.90 -21.24
CA LYS A 291 -0.02 13.13 -22.19
C LYS A 291 0.55 14.53 -21.98
N ASP A 292 1.86 14.64 -22.01
CA ASP A 292 2.57 15.92 -22.01
C ASP A 292 2.86 16.44 -23.42
N HIS A 293 3.39 17.66 -23.52
CA HIS A 293 3.76 18.27 -24.79
C HIS A 293 4.91 17.57 -25.52
N TRP A 294 5.66 16.73 -24.83
CA TRP A 294 6.77 15.95 -25.40
C TRP A 294 6.34 14.59 -25.90
N GLY A 295 5.09 14.20 -25.63
CA GLY A 295 4.50 12.95 -26.10
C GLY A 295 4.70 11.79 -25.13
N LEU A 296 5.23 12.03 -23.91
CA LEU A 296 5.27 11.02 -22.86
C LEU A 296 3.86 10.81 -22.31
N GLU A 297 3.55 9.57 -21.97
CA GLU A 297 2.19 9.18 -21.56
C GLU A 297 2.22 8.39 -20.26
N SER A 298 1.35 8.74 -19.34
CA SER A 298 1.10 8.01 -18.10
C SER A 298 -0.35 7.56 -18.00
N PHE A 299 -0.55 6.39 -17.42
CA PHE A 299 -1.83 5.69 -17.37
C PHE A 299 -2.40 5.70 -15.97
N SER A 300 -3.67 6.01 -15.83
CA SER A 300 -4.40 5.85 -14.56
C SER A 300 -4.56 4.37 -14.18
N ASN A 301 -5.08 4.11 -12.97
CA ASN A 301 -5.73 2.84 -12.66
C ASN A 301 -6.86 2.57 -13.65
N ILE A 302 -7.17 1.29 -13.87
CA ILE A 302 -8.32 0.87 -14.66
C ILE A 302 -9.53 0.80 -13.74
N GLN A 303 -10.68 1.33 -14.20
CA GLN A 303 -11.95 1.22 -13.52
C GLN A 303 -12.96 0.49 -14.39
N GLN A 304 -13.76 -0.35 -13.76
CA GLN A 304 -14.84 -1.05 -14.40
C GLN A 304 -16.16 -0.28 -14.24
N GLY A 305 -16.80 0.06 -15.34
CA GLY A 305 -18.19 0.50 -15.37
C GLY A 305 -19.11 -0.70 -15.58
N CYS A 306 -20.22 -0.71 -14.87
CA CYS A 306 -21.27 -1.74 -15.00
C CYS A 306 -22.63 -1.06 -14.99
N SER A 307 -23.45 -1.31 -16.00
CA SER A 307 -24.84 -0.90 -15.97
C SER A 307 -25.63 -1.80 -15.02
N TRP A 308 -26.63 -1.24 -14.29
CA TRP A 308 -27.44 -2.03 -13.37
C TRP A 308 -28.11 -3.20 -14.06
N ILE A 309 -27.75 -4.39 -13.63
CA ILE A 309 -28.47 -5.62 -13.99
C ILE A 309 -29.25 -6.03 -12.78
N LEU A 310 -30.55 -5.89 -12.84
CA LEU A 310 -31.46 -6.27 -11.78
C LEU A 310 -32.09 -7.61 -12.12
N PHE A 311 -32.11 -8.52 -11.16
CA PHE A 311 -32.80 -9.80 -11.33
C PHE A 311 -33.22 -10.41 -9.99
N ASN A 312 -34.23 -11.28 -10.08
CA ASN A 312 -34.65 -12.15 -9.00
C ASN A 312 -34.87 -13.53 -9.60
N HIS A 313 -33.87 -14.40 -9.46
CA HIS A 313 -33.85 -15.71 -10.09
C HIS A 313 -33.90 -16.82 -9.06
N ALA A 314 -34.67 -17.87 -9.37
CA ALA A 314 -34.67 -19.12 -8.63
C ALA A 314 -33.80 -20.16 -9.34
N TYR A 315 -33.05 -20.93 -8.57
CA TYR A 315 -32.23 -22.04 -9.06
C TYR A 315 -32.54 -23.29 -8.24
N GLY A 316 -32.67 -24.38 -8.92
CA GLY A 316 -33.01 -25.66 -8.32
C GLY A 316 -33.94 -26.46 -9.23
N ASP A 317 -34.48 -27.53 -8.70
CA ASP A 317 -35.43 -28.39 -9.39
C ASP A 317 -36.65 -28.73 -8.49
N ALA A 318 -37.18 -29.92 -8.53
CA ALA A 318 -38.28 -30.36 -7.65
C ALA A 318 -37.78 -30.80 -6.24
N SER A 319 -36.55 -30.48 -5.88
CA SER A 319 -35.92 -30.76 -4.59
C SER A 319 -36.06 -29.59 -3.61
N TYR A 320 -35.67 -29.81 -2.35
CA TYR A 320 -35.51 -28.75 -1.38
C TYR A 320 -34.10 -28.17 -1.51
N ASP A 321 -33.98 -26.97 -2.09
CA ASP A 321 -32.70 -26.33 -2.39
C ASP A 321 -32.49 -25.09 -1.53
N TYR A 322 -31.40 -25.07 -0.80
CA TYR A 322 -31.08 -24.00 0.16
C TYR A 322 -29.75 -23.35 -0.18
N GLY A 323 -29.78 -22.08 -0.61
CA GLY A 323 -28.59 -21.23 -0.73
C GLY A 323 -28.16 -20.71 0.63
N ARG A 324 -26.89 -20.89 0.97
CA ARG A 324 -26.35 -20.49 2.28
C ARG A 324 -25.31 -19.39 2.21
N TYR A 325 -24.47 -19.45 1.20
CA TYR A 325 -23.38 -18.53 1.02
C TYR A 325 -23.16 -18.20 -0.45
N LEU A 326 -22.72 -16.99 -0.72
CA LEU A 326 -22.38 -16.56 -2.08
C LEU A 326 -21.08 -15.75 -2.07
N ILE A 327 -20.35 -15.79 -3.17
CA ILE A 327 -19.20 -14.93 -3.45
C ILE A 327 -19.30 -14.38 -4.86
N ASN A 328 -18.67 -13.22 -5.09
CA ASN A 328 -18.29 -12.77 -6.42
C ASN A 328 -17.16 -13.67 -6.92
N THR A 329 -17.13 -13.95 -8.22
CA THR A 329 -16.06 -14.75 -8.84
C THR A 329 -15.16 -13.86 -9.69
N ILE A 330 -13.90 -14.28 -9.87
CA ILE A 330 -12.87 -13.51 -10.61
C ILE A 330 -13.33 -13.18 -12.04
N ASP A 331 -14.17 -14.02 -12.65
CA ASP A 331 -14.75 -13.81 -13.97
C ASP A 331 -15.95 -12.84 -13.99
N GLY A 332 -16.26 -12.21 -12.84
CA GLY A 332 -17.34 -11.24 -12.69
C GLY A 332 -18.72 -11.83 -12.45
N GLY A 333 -18.86 -13.15 -12.39
CA GLY A 333 -20.11 -13.84 -12.04
C GLY A 333 -20.27 -14.06 -10.53
N TYR A 334 -21.13 -15.00 -10.17
CA TYR A 334 -21.42 -15.38 -8.79
C TYR A 334 -21.46 -16.89 -8.63
N ILE A 335 -21.05 -17.36 -7.45
CA ILE A 335 -21.27 -18.76 -7.07
C ILE A 335 -22.02 -18.83 -5.75
N ILE A 336 -23.08 -19.64 -5.70
CA ILE A 336 -23.89 -19.91 -4.54
C ILE A 336 -23.62 -21.36 -4.11
N VAL A 337 -23.45 -21.58 -2.81
CA VAL A 337 -23.33 -22.91 -2.24
C VAL A 337 -24.34 -23.14 -1.13
N GLY A 338 -24.66 -24.41 -0.94
CA GLY A 338 -25.59 -24.84 0.07
C GLY A 338 -25.86 -26.32 0.02
N ASN A 339 -27.14 -26.71 0.13
CA ASN A 339 -27.52 -28.13 0.09
C ASN A 339 -28.84 -28.32 -0.66
N THR A 340 -28.95 -29.51 -1.28
CA THR A 340 -30.15 -30.00 -1.91
C THR A 340 -30.63 -31.28 -1.22
N SER A 341 -31.94 -31.54 -1.20
CA SER A 341 -32.50 -32.79 -0.73
C SER A 341 -33.78 -33.15 -1.49
N LEU A 342 -33.86 -34.36 -2.00
CA LEU A 342 -35.03 -34.85 -2.71
C LEU A 342 -36.30 -34.90 -1.85
N LEU A 343 -37.42 -34.49 -2.39
CA LEU A 343 -38.72 -34.48 -1.71
C LEU A 343 -39.05 -35.87 -1.11
N GLY A 344 -39.27 -35.92 0.21
CA GLY A 344 -39.56 -37.13 0.94
C GLY A 344 -38.34 -37.99 1.31
N ASN A 345 -37.14 -37.52 1.04
CA ASN A 345 -35.88 -38.15 1.45
C ASN A 345 -35.26 -37.34 2.62
N SER A 346 -34.63 -38.04 3.57
CA SER A 346 -33.88 -37.41 4.66
C SER A 346 -32.40 -37.17 4.29
N TYR A 347 -32.01 -37.50 3.06
CA TYR A 347 -30.64 -37.32 2.57
C TYR A 347 -30.48 -35.91 2.00
N SER A 348 -29.37 -35.26 2.29
CA SER A 348 -28.98 -33.99 1.69
C SER A 348 -27.59 -34.09 1.09
N ASN A 349 -27.42 -33.42 -0.06
CA ASN A 349 -26.17 -33.33 -0.79
C ASN A 349 -25.66 -31.90 -0.78
N VAL A 350 -24.39 -31.74 -1.08
CA VAL A 350 -23.80 -30.41 -1.36
C VAL A 350 -24.30 -29.92 -2.71
N LEU A 351 -24.74 -28.65 -2.75
CA LEU A 351 -25.16 -28.00 -3.99
C LEU A 351 -24.31 -26.75 -4.23
N ALA A 352 -23.80 -26.62 -5.46
CA ALA A 352 -23.10 -25.43 -5.94
C ALA A 352 -23.69 -24.95 -7.26
N VAL A 353 -24.00 -23.68 -7.37
CA VAL A 353 -24.58 -23.05 -8.57
C VAL A 353 -23.70 -21.87 -8.97
N LYS A 354 -23.10 -21.93 -10.15
CA LYS A 354 -22.36 -20.84 -10.77
C LYS A 354 -23.24 -20.11 -11.77
N VAL A 355 -23.26 -18.80 -11.68
CA VAL A 355 -23.99 -17.94 -12.60
C VAL A 355 -23.07 -16.83 -13.11
N ASN A 356 -23.35 -16.32 -14.29
CA ASN A 356 -22.67 -15.14 -14.81
C ASN A 356 -23.20 -13.86 -14.12
N TYR A 357 -22.65 -12.71 -14.45
CA TYR A 357 -23.03 -11.43 -13.90
C TYR A 357 -24.51 -11.01 -14.16
N LYS A 358 -25.20 -11.65 -15.12
CA LYS A 358 -26.61 -11.47 -15.41
C LYS A 358 -27.53 -12.39 -14.61
N GLY A 359 -26.97 -13.23 -13.76
CA GLY A 359 -27.71 -14.29 -13.08
C GLY A 359 -28.05 -15.49 -13.96
N GLU A 360 -27.51 -15.61 -15.18
CA GLU A 360 -27.74 -16.76 -16.02
C GLU A 360 -26.86 -17.92 -15.55
N GLN A 361 -27.47 -19.10 -15.38
CA GLN A 361 -26.77 -20.27 -14.87
C GLN A 361 -25.73 -20.77 -15.87
N GLU A 362 -24.48 -20.87 -15.42
CA GLU A 362 -23.39 -21.47 -16.20
C GLU A 362 -23.27 -22.96 -15.94
N TRP A 363 -23.30 -23.31 -14.65
CA TRP A 363 -23.32 -24.71 -14.24
C TRP A 363 -23.98 -24.89 -12.86
N ILE A 364 -24.43 -26.11 -12.59
CA ILE A 364 -24.91 -26.60 -11.30
C ILE A 364 -24.25 -27.96 -11.01
N GLN A 365 -23.76 -28.12 -9.80
CA GLN A 365 -23.09 -29.33 -9.34
C GLN A 365 -23.74 -29.83 -8.05
N ASP A 366 -24.11 -31.10 -8.04
CA ASP A 366 -24.63 -31.84 -6.89
C ASP A 366 -23.60 -32.89 -6.50
N HIS A 367 -23.09 -32.83 -5.28
CA HIS A 367 -22.07 -33.73 -4.77
C HIS A 367 -22.55 -34.46 -3.52
N THR A 368 -22.42 -35.77 -3.53
CA THR A 368 -22.81 -36.69 -2.46
C THR A 368 -21.56 -37.32 -1.83
N PHE A 369 -21.37 -37.15 -0.56
CA PHE A 369 -20.28 -37.76 0.22
C PHE A 369 -20.83 -38.72 1.27
N SER A 370 -22.02 -38.42 1.81
CA SER A 370 -22.69 -39.21 2.85
C SER A 370 -24.20 -39.13 2.74
N THR A 371 -24.92 -39.39 3.81
CA THR A 371 -26.39 -39.32 3.86
C THR A 371 -26.92 -37.97 4.29
N ALA A 372 -26.06 -37.05 4.78
CA ALA A 372 -26.48 -35.73 5.20
C ALA A 372 -25.32 -34.72 5.05
N ASP A 373 -25.08 -34.35 3.78
CA ASP A 373 -24.03 -33.44 3.44
C ASP A 373 -24.57 -32.02 3.32
N ARG A 374 -23.76 -31.03 3.71
CA ARG A 374 -24.07 -29.62 3.50
C ARG A 374 -22.78 -28.82 3.37
N VAL A 375 -22.88 -27.69 2.70
CA VAL A 375 -21.83 -26.66 2.65
C VAL A 375 -22.37 -25.36 3.21
N ASN A 376 -21.57 -24.71 4.04
CA ASN A 376 -21.90 -23.46 4.73
C ASN A 376 -21.11 -22.26 4.21
N SER A 377 -19.97 -22.46 3.58
CA SER A 377 -19.09 -21.38 3.10
C SER A 377 -18.20 -21.85 1.94
N ILE A 378 -17.79 -20.91 1.10
CA ILE A 378 -16.92 -21.10 -0.07
C ILE A 378 -15.93 -19.94 -0.16
N SER A 379 -14.74 -20.23 -0.72
CA SER A 379 -13.75 -19.24 -1.11
C SER A 379 -13.20 -19.59 -2.49
N GLU A 380 -13.01 -18.59 -3.36
CA GLU A 380 -12.36 -18.75 -4.65
C GLU A 380 -10.84 -18.59 -4.50
N LEU A 381 -10.09 -19.34 -5.28
CA LEU A 381 -8.64 -19.27 -5.34
C LEU A 381 -8.20 -18.45 -6.55
N SER A 382 -6.95 -18.00 -6.55
CA SER A 382 -6.38 -17.17 -7.62
C SER A 382 -6.33 -17.85 -9.02
N ASP A 383 -6.52 -19.17 -9.07
CA ASP A 383 -6.59 -19.95 -10.31
C ASP A 383 -8.03 -20.18 -10.79
N GLY A 384 -9.03 -19.56 -10.12
CA GLY A 384 -10.45 -19.75 -10.41
C GLY A 384 -11.05 -21.05 -9.88
N SER A 385 -10.29 -21.87 -9.16
CA SER A 385 -10.80 -23.05 -8.45
C SER A 385 -11.47 -22.64 -7.13
N PHE A 386 -12.21 -23.56 -6.50
CA PHE A 386 -12.98 -23.25 -5.31
C PHE A 386 -12.63 -24.19 -4.16
N VAL A 387 -12.69 -23.65 -2.93
CA VAL A 387 -12.65 -24.45 -1.71
C VAL A 387 -13.89 -24.17 -0.86
N MET A 388 -14.52 -25.23 -0.39
CA MET A 388 -15.78 -25.18 0.37
C MET A 388 -15.63 -25.90 1.70
N VAL A 389 -16.42 -25.47 2.70
CA VAL A 389 -16.49 -26.11 4.01
C VAL A 389 -17.93 -26.32 4.45
N GLY A 390 -18.14 -27.39 5.16
CA GLY A 390 -19.44 -27.75 5.76
C GLY A 390 -19.35 -28.99 6.65
N SER A 391 -20.30 -29.90 6.53
CA SER A 391 -20.28 -31.17 7.27
C SER A 391 -20.80 -32.33 6.45
N ALA A 392 -20.31 -33.53 6.77
CA ALA A 392 -20.78 -34.80 6.23
C ALA A 392 -20.90 -35.84 7.35
N ILE A 393 -21.77 -36.83 7.21
CA ILE A 393 -21.87 -37.93 8.16
C ILE A 393 -20.69 -38.89 7.98
N SER A 394 -19.93 -39.10 9.04
CA SER A 394 -18.83 -40.06 9.04
C SER A 394 -19.31 -41.48 8.78
N SER A 395 -18.65 -42.15 7.86
CA SER A 395 -18.95 -43.56 7.52
C SER A 395 -18.54 -44.55 8.62
N SER A 396 -17.69 -44.14 9.55
CA SER A 396 -17.09 -44.97 10.60
C SER A 396 -17.96 -45.07 11.87
N ASN A 397 -18.60 -44.00 12.29
CA ASN A 397 -19.31 -43.88 13.56
C ASN A 397 -20.70 -43.23 13.47
N GLY A 398 -21.03 -42.58 12.33
CA GLY A 398 -22.31 -41.92 12.11
C GLY A 398 -22.42 -40.52 12.72
N SER A 399 -21.34 -39.96 13.27
CA SER A 399 -21.26 -38.54 13.69
C SER A 399 -21.07 -37.63 12.47
N GLN A 400 -21.28 -36.33 12.65
CA GLN A 400 -20.94 -35.32 11.64
C GLN A 400 -19.47 -34.96 11.75
N ASP A 401 -18.74 -34.95 10.66
CA ASP A 401 -17.37 -34.42 10.56
C ASP A 401 -17.35 -33.15 9.71
N ILE A 402 -16.39 -32.25 9.98
CA ILE A 402 -16.13 -31.10 9.12
C ILE A 402 -15.72 -31.61 7.74
N LEU A 403 -16.49 -31.28 6.71
CA LEU A 403 -16.20 -31.60 5.31
C LEU A 403 -15.53 -30.41 4.65
N THR A 404 -14.37 -30.64 4.01
CA THR A 404 -13.70 -29.67 3.15
C THR A 404 -13.58 -30.24 1.75
N ILE A 405 -13.93 -29.44 0.74
CA ILE A 405 -13.97 -29.86 -0.67
C ILE A 405 -13.15 -28.83 -1.46
N LYS A 406 -12.27 -29.31 -2.35
CA LYS A 406 -11.67 -28.48 -3.39
C LYS A 406 -12.18 -28.93 -4.74
N THR A 407 -12.56 -27.96 -5.59
CA THR A 407 -13.02 -28.21 -6.97
C THR A 407 -12.17 -27.40 -7.95
N ASP A 408 -12.23 -27.80 -9.22
CA ASP A 408 -11.77 -26.94 -10.32
C ASP A 408 -12.76 -25.77 -10.57
N GLN A 409 -12.46 -24.92 -11.55
CA GLN A 409 -13.31 -23.78 -11.97
C GLN A 409 -14.71 -24.18 -12.49
N ASN A 410 -14.91 -25.46 -12.89
CA ASN A 410 -16.19 -25.99 -13.36
C ASN A 410 -16.97 -26.69 -12.24
N GLY A 411 -16.51 -26.65 -11.02
CA GLY A 411 -17.12 -27.31 -9.88
C GLY A 411 -16.83 -28.82 -9.78
N ASN A 412 -15.94 -29.39 -10.61
CA ASN A 412 -15.55 -30.79 -10.49
C ASN A 412 -14.61 -31.01 -9.31
N ILE A 413 -14.85 -32.05 -8.51
CA ILE A 413 -14.06 -32.31 -7.30
C ILE A 413 -12.63 -32.68 -7.68
N GLU A 414 -11.64 -31.94 -7.12
CA GLU A 414 -10.24 -32.32 -7.17
C GLU A 414 -9.87 -33.19 -5.96
N TRP A 415 -10.33 -32.80 -4.77
CA TRP A 415 -10.20 -33.57 -3.55
C TRP A 415 -11.25 -33.15 -2.52
N HIS A 416 -11.52 -34.05 -1.57
CA HIS A 416 -12.24 -33.73 -0.33
C HIS A 416 -11.57 -34.41 0.85
N GLN A 417 -11.73 -33.81 2.03
CA GLN A 417 -11.22 -34.30 3.31
C GLN A 417 -12.25 -34.06 4.40
N THR A 418 -12.26 -34.94 5.39
CA THR A 418 -13.04 -34.76 6.59
C THR A 418 -12.12 -34.61 7.80
N PHE A 419 -12.49 -33.72 8.73
CA PHE A 419 -11.82 -33.52 10.01
C PHE A 419 -12.86 -33.72 11.11
N GLY A 420 -12.59 -34.64 11.99
CA GLY A 420 -13.54 -34.96 13.05
C GLY A 420 -13.06 -36.09 13.98
N SER A 421 -13.89 -36.37 14.95
CA SER A 421 -13.66 -37.36 16.00
C SER A 421 -14.78 -38.41 16.02
N GLU A 422 -15.06 -39.02 17.17
CA GLU A 422 -16.26 -39.89 17.37
C GLU A 422 -17.52 -39.05 17.72
N GLN A 423 -17.41 -37.74 17.75
CA GLN A 423 -18.48 -36.81 18.11
C GLN A 423 -18.88 -35.96 16.88
N ASP A 424 -19.76 -35.00 17.06
CA ASP A 424 -20.23 -34.14 15.99
C ASP A 424 -19.33 -32.90 15.88
N GLU A 425 -18.83 -32.65 14.68
CA GLU A 425 -18.08 -31.45 14.27
C GLU A 425 -18.71 -30.82 13.03
N VAL A 426 -18.77 -29.51 12.98
CA VAL A 426 -19.37 -28.76 11.86
C VAL A 426 -18.47 -27.61 11.43
N GLY A 427 -18.11 -27.56 10.15
CA GLY A 427 -17.41 -26.41 9.56
C GLY A 427 -18.41 -25.33 9.14
N HIS A 428 -18.14 -24.06 9.50
CA HIS A 428 -19.05 -22.96 9.25
C HIS A 428 -18.50 -21.94 8.25
N SER A 429 -17.22 -21.63 8.28
CA SER A 429 -16.60 -20.63 7.42
C SER A 429 -15.18 -21.04 7.00
N ILE A 430 -14.83 -20.71 5.76
CA ILE A 430 -13.50 -20.93 5.18
C ILE A 430 -13.01 -19.69 4.48
N GLN A 431 -11.70 -19.43 4.60
CA GLN A 431 -11.01 -18.36 3.87
C GLN A 431 -9.71 -18.89 3.28
N SER A 432 -9.44 -18.53 2.04
CA SER A 432 -8.15 -18.81 1.38
C SER A 432 -7.07 -17.87 1.89
N LEU A 433 -5.84 -18.38 2.05
CA LEU A 433 -4.68 -17.63 2.50
C LEU A 433 -3.71 -17.40 1.33
N THR A 434 -2.93 -16.33 1.40
CA THR A 434 -1.97 -15.94 0.35
C THR A 434 -0.89 -16.99 0.07
N ASN A 435 -0.63 -17.88 1.03
CA ASN A 435 0.33 -18.99 0.89
C ASN A 435 -0.28 -20.26 0.27
N GLY A 436 -1.55 -20.21 -0.17
CA GLY A 436 -2.29 -21.33 -0.75
C GLY A 436 -2.86 -22.32 0.26
N SER A 437 -2.77 -22.06 1.56
CA SER A 437 -3.50 -22.79 2.60
C SER A 437 -4.87 -22.16 2.86
N PHE A 438 -5.66 -22.78 3.74
CA PHE A 438 -7.01 -22.33 4.08
C PHE A 438 -7.16 -22.25 5.59
N ILE A 439 -7.92 -21.29 6.07
CA ILE A 439 -8.34 -21.23 7.46
C ILE A 439 -9.84 -21.55 7.56
N ILE A 440 -10.18 -22.46 8.44
CA ILE A 440 -11.55 -22.92 8.70
C ILE A 440 -11.92 -22.64 10.13
N VAL A 441 -13.12 -22.15 10.36
CA VAL A 441 -13.74 -22.13 11.68
C VAL A 441 -14.99 -23.00 11.69
N GLY A 442 -15.19 -23.63 12.82
CA GLY A 442 -16.35 -24.47 13.09
C GLY A 442 -16.53 -24.70 14.58
N ASP A 443 -17.27 -25.71 14.91
CA ASP A 443 -17.40 -26.22 16.28
C ASP A 443 -17.15 -27.72 16.33
N ALA A 444 -16.59 -28.17 17.43
CA ALA A 444 -16.28 -29.56 17.71
C ALA A 444 -16.73 -29.92 19.14
N PHE A 445 -17.44 -31.03 19.31
CA PHE A 445 -17.82 -31.50 20.62
C PHE A 445 -16.61 -32.12 21.35
N ASP A 446 -16.29 -31.61 22.52
CA ASP A 446 -15.25 -32.17 23.38
C ASP A 446 -15.84 -33.17 24.41
N ALA A 447 -15.56 -34.44 24.24
CA ALA A 447 -16.04 -35.51 25.13
C ALA A 447 -15.51 -35.38 26.56
N ASN A 448 -14.41 -34.66 26.81
CA ASN A 448 -13.84 -34.48 28.16
C ASN A 448 -14.62 -33.43 28.95
N THR A 449 -15.02 -32.36 28.32
CA THR A 449 -15.82 -31.27 28.93
C THR A 449 -17.31 -31.53 28.85
N GLY A 450 -17.75 -32.26 27.81
CA GLY A 450 -19.15 -32.50 27.49
C GLY A 450 -19.82 -31.30 26.77
N TYR A 451 -19.04 -30.39 26.19
CA TYR A 451 -19.51 -29.18 25.53
C TYR A 451 -18.90 -29.04 24.15
N SER A 452 -19.58 -28.29 23.28
CA SER A 452 -19.00 -27.88 22.00
C SER A 452 -18.05 -26.71 22.21
N LEU A 453 -16.89 -26.75 21.53
CA LEU A 453 -15.88 -25.72 21.51
C LEU A 453 -15.73 -25.17 20.11
N ILE A 454 -15.39 -23.90 19.97
CA ILE A 454 -14.96 -23.35 18.69
C ILE A 454 -13.67 -24.04 18.26
N THR A 455 -13.61 -24.49 17.02
CA THR A 455 -12.39 -25.04 16.41
C THR A 455 -11.93 -24.16 15.25
N LEU A 456 -10.64 -23.87 15.20
CA LEU A 456 -9.96 -23.16 14.12
C LEU A 456 -8.91 -24.10 13.54
N ILE A 457 -8.99 -24.35 12.24
CA ILE A 457 -8.13 -25.31 11.55
C ILE A 457 -7.42 -24.63 10.38
N ASN A 458 -6.11 -24.72 10.33
CA ASN A 458 -5.33 -24.37 9.15
C ASN A 458 -5.10 -25.64 8.31
N VAL A 459 -5.54 -25.57 7.05
CA VAL A 459 -5.50 -26.71 6.10
C VAL A 459 -4.60 -26.31 4.93
N GLY A 460 -3.68 -27.20 4.58
CA GLY A 460 -2.78 -27.02 3.44
C GLY A 460 -3.50 -27.14 2.10
N SER A 461 -2.86 -26.70 1.02
CA SER A 461 -3.41 -26.72 -0.37
C SER A 461 -3.81 -28.12 -0.86
N THR A 462 -3.28 -29.18 -0.26
CA THR A 462 -3.58 -30.58 -0.57
C THR A 462 -4.62 -31.20 0.38
N GLY A 463 -5.26 -30.39 1.24
CA GLY A 463 -6.29 -30.85 2.15
C GLY A 463 -5.79 -31.42 3.49
N ASN A 464 -4.49 -31.41 3.79
CA ASN A 464 -3.95 -31.89 5.06
C ASN A 464 -4.05 -30.82 6.15
N GLU A 465 -4.39 -31.21 7.35
CA GLU A 465 -4.29 -30.33 8.52
C GLU A 465 -2.83 -29.92 8.76
N ILE A 466 -2.59 -28.61 8.91
CA ILE A 466 -1.31 -28.06 9.32
C ILE A 466 -1.29 -27.87 10.83
N TRP A 467 -2.32 -27.28 11.38
CA TRP A 467 -2.57 -27.13 12.81
C TRP A 467 -4.04 -26.88 13.09
N SER A 468 -4.49 -27.20 14.29
CA SER A 468 -5.80 -26.85 14.82
C SER A 468 -5.70 -26.25 16.21
N LYS A 469 -6.67 -25.41 16.58
CA LYS A 469 -6.84 -24.77 17.88
C LYS A 469 -8.29 -24.79 18.30
N THR A 470 -8.54 -24.90 19.61
CA THR A 470 -9.89 -24.82 20.17
C THR A 470 -10.00 -23.68 21.17
N TYR A 471 -11.17 -23.06 21.20
CA TYR A 471 -11.48 -21.97 22.13
C TYR A 471 -12.83 -22.25 22.77
N GLY A 472 -12.94 -21.95 24.06
CA GLY A 472 -14.16 -22.17 24.83
C GLY A 472 -13.87 -22.63 26.25
N GLY A 473 -14.91 -23.11 26.94
CA GLY A 473 -14.80 -23.50 28.34
C GLY A 473 -15.90 -24.46 28.79
N ASN A 474 -16.52 -24.20 29.95
CA ASN A 474 -17.54 -25.03 30.52
C ASN A 474 -18.95 -24.64 30.09
N GLY A 475 -19.16 -24.51 28.79
CA GLY A 475 -20.41 -24.19 28.11
C GLY A 475 -20.28 -24.47 26.61
N ASN A 476 -21.39 -24.50 25.92
CA ASN A 476 -21.33 -24.69 24.46
C ASN A 476 -20.93 -23.37 23.76
N ASP A 477 -19.88 -23.44 23.01
CA ASP A 477 -19.29 -22.33 22.24
C ASP A 477 -19.30 -22.71 20.77
N TYR A 478 -19.81 -21.82 19.89
CA TYR A 478 -19.95 -22.08 18.47
C TYR A 478 -19.31 -20.94 17.66
N GLY A 479 -18.43 -21.27 16.70
CA GLY A 479 -17.79 -20.32 15.81
C GLY A 479 -18.45 -20.30 14.45
N TYR A 480 -18.95 -19.16 14.01
CA TYR A 480 -19.72 -19.07 12.76
C TYR A 480 -18.95 -18.46 11.60
N THR A 481 -18.08 -17.50 11.85
CA THR A 481 -17.34 -16.84 10.76
C THR A 481 -15.88 -16.59 11.18
N VAL A 482 -14.96 -16.77 10.24
CA VAL A 482 -13.57 -16.35 10.36
C VAL A 482 -13.21 -15.40 9.23
N VAL A 483 -12.44 -14.36 9.57
CA VAL A 483 -11.82 -13.45 8.59
C VAL A 483 -10.33 -13.34 8.85
N VAL A 484 -9.56 -13.22 7.77
CA VAL A 484 -8.13 -12.89 7.84
C VAL A 484 -8.00 -11.40 8.11
N THR A 485 -7.21 -11.05 9.10
CA THR A 485 -7.01 -9.66 9.51
C THR A 485 -5.78 -9.03 8.82
N ASN A 486 -5.71 -7.71 8.76
CA ASN A 486 -4.65 -6.96 8.07
C ASN A 486 -3.24 -7.24 8.61
N ASP A 487 -3.14 -7.69 9.86
CA ASP A 487 -1.89 -8.11 10.50
C ASP A 487 -1.50 -9.57 10.20
N GLY A 488 -2.31 -10.27 9.40
CA GLY A 488 -2.12 -11.67 9.02
C GLY A 488 -2.65 -12.68 10.04
N GLY A 489 -3.24 -12.24 11.16
CA GLY A 489 -3.95 -13.09 12.11
C GLY A 489 -5.39 -13.37 11.68
N TYR A 490 -6.24 -13.75 12.65
CA TYR A 490 -7.63 -14.10 12.36
C TYR A 490 -8.57 -13.46 13.39
N ALA A 491 -9.75 -13.04 12.93
CA ALA A 491 -10.87 -12.70 13.80
C ALA A 491 -11.99 -13.73 13.62
N ILE A 492 -12.44 -14.32 14.71
CA ILE A 492 -13.49 -15.34 14.76
C ILE A 492 -14.71 -14.71 15.43
N SER A 493 -15.89 -14.96 14.90
CA SER A 493 -17.14 -14.56 15.52
C SER A 493 -18.07 -15.76 15.78
N GLY A 494 -18.82 -15.68 16.88
CA GLY A 494 -19.70 -16.77 17.28
C GLY A 494 -20.60 -16.44 18.45
N ILE A 495 -20.89 -17.47 19.24
CA ILE A 495 -21.61 -17.36 20.50
C ILE A 495 -20.87 -18.18 21.56
N THR A 496 -20.80 -17.65 22.76
CA THR A 496 -20.25 -18.38 23.93
C THR A 496 -21.30 -18.53 25.03
N ARG A 497 -21.29 -19.69 25.72
CA ARG A 497 -21.99 -19.94 26.98
C ARG A 497 -21.00 -20.27 28.09
N SER A 498 -19.72 -20.17 27.82
CA SER A 498 -18.66 -20.37 28.80
C SER A 498 -18.10 -19.07 29.34
N GLN A 499 -18.43 -17.94 28.71
CA GLN A 499 -18.04 -16.57 29.12
C GLN A 499 -19.28 -15.66 29.01
N GLY A 500 -19.30 -14.55 29.74
CA GLY A 500 -20.44 -13.64 29.74
C GLY A 500 -21.68 -14.20 30.45
N ASP A 501 -22.87 -14.03 29.88
CA ASP A 501 -24.13 -14.56 30.39
C ASP A 501 -24.30 -16.03 29.97
N SER A 502 -24.89 -16.84 30.84
CA SER A 502 -25.14 -18.28 30.61
C SER A 502 -26.16 -18.55 29.48
N ASN A 503 -26.96 -17.58 29.11
CA ASN A 503 -27.89 -17.68 27.98
C ASN A 503 -27.14 -17.65 26.62
N GLY A 504 -25.97 -17.07 26.63
CA GLY A 504 -25.03 -16.99 25.52
C GLY A 504 -24.89 -15.59 24.96
N ASP A 505 -23.66 -15.11 24.95
CA ASP A 505 -23.27 -13.81 24.37
C ASP A 505 -22.59 -14.00 23.03
N ALA A 506 -22.70 -13.01 22.15
CA ALA A 506 -21.85 -12.93 20.97
C ALA A 506 -20.38 -12.85 21.41
N TRP A 507 -19.55 -13.59 20.74
CA TRP A 507 -18.15 -13.73 21.10
C TRP A 507 -17.23 -13.48 19.91
N ILE A 508 -16.28 -12.57 20.10
CA ILE A 508 -15.24 -12.29 19.12
C ILE A 508 -13.90 -12.69 19.72
N ILE A 509 -13.12 -13.44 18.94
CA ILE A 509 -11.77 -13.88 19.30
C ILE A 509 -10.82 -13.39 18.22
N LYS A 510 -9.79 -12.64 18.60
CA LYS A 510 -8.67 -12.26 17.74
C LYS A 510 -7.47 -13.13 18.05
N THR A 511 -6.82 -13.62 16.98
CA THR A 511 -5.65 -14.47 17.09
C THR A 511 -4.50 -13.96 16.23
N ASP A 512 -3.30 -14.41 16.53
CA ASP A 512 -2.15 -14.29 15.63
C ASP A 512 -2.28 -15.25 14.43
N ILE A 513 -1.31 -15.22 13.53
CA ILE A 513 -1.22 -16.09 12.34
C ILE A 513 -1.13 -17.59 12.68
N ASN A 514 -0.72 -17.96 13.90
CA ASN A 514 -0.60 -19.32 14.38
C ASN A 514 -1.85 -19.79 15.14
N GLY A 515 -2.90 -18.97 15.20
CA GLY A 515 -4.08 -19.24 15.97
C GLY A 515 -3.91 -19.08 17.48
N ASN A 516 -2.87 -18.40 17.96
CA ASN A 516 -2.79 -18.09 19.39
C ASN A 516 -3.68 -16.88 19.67
N GLU A 517 -4.53 -16.98 20.68
CA GLU A 517 -5.40 -15.90 21.09
C GLU A 517 -4.59 -14.67 21.52
N GLU A 518 -4.93 -13.51 20.97
CA GLU A 518 -4.39 -12.21 21.35
C GLU A 518 -5.36 -11.50 22.31
N TRP A 519 -6.64 -11.53 21.96
CA TRP A 519 -7.72 -11.05 22.82
C TRP A 519 -9.05 -11.73 22.46
N ASN A 520 -9.98 -11.69 23.38
CA ASN A 520 -11.38 -12.05 23.13
C ASN A 520 -12.31 -11.09 23.90
N GLN A 521 -13.52 -10.88 23.38
CA GLN A 521 -14.54 -10.01 23.98
C GLN A 521 -15.93 -10.60 23.75
N THR A 522 -16.79 -10.45 24.77
CA THR A 522 -18.21 -10.80 24.70
C THR A 522 -19.07 -9.55 24.57
N TYR A 523 -20.14 -9.66 23.81
CA TYR A 523 -21.09 -8.58 23.57
C TYR A 523 -22.50 -9.12 23.74
N GLY A 524 -23.21 -8.64 24.74
CA GLY A 524 -24.55 -9.11 25.03
C GLY A 524 -25.18 -8.42 26.23
N GLY A 525 -26.31 -8.96 26.64
CA GLY A 525 -27.10 -8.52 27.80
C GLY A 525 -27.56 -9.69 28.63
N GLU A 526 -28.78 -9.64 29.19
CA GLU A 526 -29.33 -10.74 29.99
C GLU A 526 -29.93 -11.87 29.15
N GLY A 527 -30.04 -11.69 27.85
CA GLY A 527 -30.66 -12.62 26.92
C GLY A 527 -29.66 -13.48 26.15
N THR A 528 -29.97 -13.79 24.91
CA THR A 528 -29.09 -14.52 24.00
C THR A 528 -28.68 -13.63 22.84
N GLU A 529 -27.40 -13.49 22.66
CA GLU A 529 -26.78 -12.82 21.52
C GLU A 529 -25.91 -13.76 20.74
N SER A 530 -25.87 -13.61 19.42
CA SER A 530 -24.93 -14.37 18.60
C SER A 530 -24.38 -13.51 17.46
N SER A 531 -23.09 -13.55 17.24
CA SER A 531 -22.48 -12.95 16.05
C SER A 531 -22.41 -13.97 14.92
N ARG A 532 -23.15 -13.70 13.83
CA ARG A 532 -23.24 -14.61 12.67
C ARG A 532 -22.27 -14.28 11.56
N SER A 533 -21.83 -13.04 11.49
CA SER A 533 -20.91 -12.55 10.47
C SER A 533 -20.04 -11.42 11.05
N ILE A 534 -18.77 -11.46 10.75
CA ILE A 534 -17.79 -10.42 11.11
C ILE A 534 -17.00 -10.01 9.88
N LYS A 535 -16.61 -8.74 9.82
CA LYS A 535 -15.63 -8.20 8.88
C LYS A 535 -14.69 -7.26 9.60
N GLN A 536 -13.44 -7.18 9.15
CA GLN A 536 -12.55 -6.10 9.53
C GLN A 536 -12.90 -4.87 8.70
N THR A 537 -13.03 -3.71 9.32
CA THR A 537 -13.37 -2.45 8.67
C THR A 537 -12.13 -1.70 8.18
N ASN A 538 -12.32 -0.73 7.27
CA ASN A 538 -11.25 0.06 6.66
C ASN A 538 -10.38 0.81 7.69
N ASP A 539 -10.94 1.15 8.85
CA ASP A 539 -10.25 1.79 9.99
C ASP A 539 -9.44 0.81 10.85
N GLY A 540 -9.48 -0.48 10.52
CA GLY A 540 -8.79 -1.56 11.24
C GLY A 540 -9.57 -2.16 12.40
N GLY A 541 -10.74 -1.61 12.77
CA GLY A 541 -11.67 -2.17 13.74
C GLY A 541 -12.47 -3.35 13.17
N TYR A 542 -13.58 -3.70 13.82
CA TYR A 542 -14.43 -4.80 13.38
C TYR A 542 -15.89 -4.38 13.36
N ILE A 543 -16.63 -4.90 12.39
CA ILE A 543 -18.10 -4.82 12.32
C ILE A 543 -18.66 -6.24 12.32
N PHE A 544 -19.68 -6.49 13.13
CA PHE A 544 -20.35 -7.77 13.13
C PHE A 544 -21.87 -7.63 13.31
N THR A 545 -22.57 -8.61 12.79
CA THR A 545 -24.04 -8.70 12.89
C THR A 545 -24.49 -10.08 13.35
N GLY A 546 -25.69 -10.14 13.88
CA GLY A 546 -26.35 -11.36 14.31
C GLY A 546 -27.74 -11.11 14.84
N GLN A 547 -28.09 -11.75 15.94
CA GLN A 547 -29.37 -11.57 16.60
C GLN A 547 -29.19 -11.30 18.09
N THR A 548 -30.10 -10.52 18.64
CA THR A 548 -30.20 -10.23 20.07
C THR A 548 -31.64 -10.38 20.54
N ASN A 549 -31.83 -10.87 21.76
CA ASN A 549 -33.11 -10.75 22.47
C ASN A 549 -33.01 -9.96 23.78
N SER A 550 -31.84 -9.34 24.02
CA SER A 550 -31.63 -8.40 25.14
C SER A 550 -32.00 -6.97 24.76
N PHE A 551 -31.88 -6.64 23.47
CA PHE A 551 -32.02 -5.27 22.97
C PHE A 551 -33.02 -5.24 21.82
N GLY A 552 -33.64 -4.06 21.61
CA GLY A 552 -34.63 -3.87 20.53
C GLY A 552 -36.06 -4.13 20.96
N SER A 553 -36.92 -4.58 20.04
CA SER A 553 -38.38 -4.77 20.23
C SER A 553 -38.79 -6.16 19.77
N GLY A 554 -39.62 -6.85 20.51
CA GLY A 554 -40.13 -8.16 20.06
C GLY A 554 -39.39 -9.37 20.61
N TYR A 555 -39.23 -10.42 19.76
CA TYR A 555 -38.62 -11.68 20.20
C TYR A 555 -37.12 -11.72 19.97
N ASN A 556 -36.67 -11.48 18.76
CA ASN A 556 -35.29 -11.28 18.40
C ASN A 556 -35.21 -10.13 17.42
N ASP A 557 -34.17 -9.32 17.55
CA ASP A 557 -33.83 -8.28 16.60
C ASP A 557 -32.46 -8.54 15.97
N ALA A 558 -32.28 -8.13 14.72
CA ALA A 558 -30.95 -8.03 14.13
C ALA A 558 -30.18 -6.90 14.83
N TYR A 559 -28.93 -7.10 15.12
CA TYR A 559 -28.08 -6.05 15.66
C TYR A 559 -26.77 -5.93 14.89
N LEU A 560 -26.20 -4.75 14.95
CA LEU A 560 -24.93 -4.39 14.32
C LEU A 560 -24.04 -3.75 15.38
N VAL A 561 -22.84 -4.28 15.55
CA VAL A 561 -21.88 -3.79 16.53
C VAL A 561 -20.57 -3.44 15.85
N LYS A 562 -20.09 -2.23 16.07
CA LYS A 562 -18.78 -1.75 15.63
C LYS A 562 -17.83 -1.70 16.83
N THR A 563 -16.61 -2.15 16.60
CA THR A 563 -15.56 -2.11 17.61
C THR A 563 -14.30 -1.45 17.03
N ASP A 564 -13.43 -1.00 17.89
CA ASP A 564 -12.07 -0.65 17.52
C ASP A 564 -11.22 -1.92 17.22
N PHE A 565 -9.95 -1.76 16.92
CA PHE A 565 -9.03 -2.86 16.62
C PHE A 565 -8.68 -3.73 17.84
N GLU A 566 -8.90 -3.25 19.07
CA GLU A 566 -8.71 -3.97 20.33
C GLU A 566 -9.98 -4.71 20.79
N GLY A 567 -11.08 -4.60 20.01
CA GLY A 567 -12.36 -5.20 20.32
C GLY A 567 -13.22 -4.37 21.29
N ASN A 568 -12.85 -3.13 21.63
CA ASN A 568 -13.71 -2.30 22.45
C ASN A 568 -14.90 -1.80 21.62
N GLN A 569 -16.13 -1.97 22.13
CA GLN A 569 -17.32 -1.53 21.45
C GLN A 569 -17.35 -0.01 21.30
N GLU A 570 -17.43 0.47 20.05
CA GLU A 570 -17.61 1.88 19.75
C GLU A 570 -19.08 2.27 19.75
N TRP A 571 -19.91 1.45 19.08
CA TRP A 571 -21.35 1.61 19.06
C TRP A 571 -22.07 0.29 18.74
N MET A 572 -23.36 0.28 19.01
CA MET A 572 -24.27 -0.82 18.69
C MET A 572 -25.62 -0.24 18.23
N GLN A 573 -26.22 -0.84 17.21
CA GLN A 573 -27.55 -0.53 16.72
C GLN A 573 -28.38 -1.80 16.62
N THR A 574 -29.72 -1.67 16.77
CA THR A 574 -30.66 -2.77 16.59
C THR A 574 -31.67 -2.42 15.51
N TYR A 575 -32.04 -3.44 14.73
CA TYR A 575 -33.01 -3.33 13.65
C TYR A 575 -34.01 -4.47 13.79
N GLY A 576 -35.29 -4.13 13.69
CA GLY A 576 -36.37 -5.11 13.80
C GLY A 576 -37.71 -4.46 14.19
N GLY A 577 -38.69 -5.29 14.46
CA GLY A 577 -40.01 -4.90 14.87
C GLY A 577 -40.50 -5.77 16.04
N ILE A 578 -41.79 -6.12 16.02
CA ILE A 578 -42.38 -6.93 17.12
C ILE A 578 -42.17 -8.45 16.90
N GLY A 579 -41.73 -8.84 15.75
CA GLY A 579 -41.51 -10.23 15.33
C GLY A 579 -40.13 -10.76 15.66
N THR A 580 -39.65 -11.65 14.80
CA THR A 580 -38.35 -12.27 14.88
C THR A 580 -37.52 -11.82 13.67
N ASP A 581 -36.43 -11.11 13.95
CA ASP A 581 -35.60 -10.47 12.96
C ASP A 581 -34.14 -10.90 13.16
N HIS A 582 -33.49 -11.34 12.10
CA HIS A 582 -32.14 -11.90 12.18
C HIS A 582 -31.20 -11.21 11.19
N GLY A 583 -30.05 -10.74 11.65
CA GLY A 583 -28.90 -10.44 10.82
C GLY A 583 -28.08 -11.70 10.55
N ARG A 584 -27.71 -11.95 9.31
CA ARG A 584 -26.98 -13.15 8.90
C ARG A 584 -25.62 -12.86 8.30
N SER A 585 -25.50 -11.77 7.57
CA SER A 585 -24.26 -11.34 6.92
C SER A 585 -24.13 -9.83 6.99
N VAL A 586 -22.91 -9.34 7.13
CA VAL A 586 -22.57 -7.92 7.05
C VAL A 586 -21.39 -7.71 6.15
N VAL A 587 -21.41 -6.64 5.36
CA VAL A 587 -20.31 -6.16 4.54
C VAL A 587 -20.22 -4.65 4.68
N GLN A 588 -19.01 -4.11 4.78
CA GLN A 588 -18.78 -2.67 4.65
C GLN A 588 -18.92 -2.29 3.18
N THR A 589 -19.66 -1.24 2.89
CA THR A 589 -19.94 -0.75 1.53
C THR A 589 -18.92 0.29 1.09
N SER A 590 -18.84 0.58 -0.20
CA SER A 590 -17.87 1.52 -0.79
C SER A 590 -18.02 2.97 -0.30
N ASP A 591 -19.16 3.31 0.30
CA ASP A 591 -19.46 4.59 0.94
C ASP A 591 -19.16 4.59 2.46
N ASP A 592 -18.39 3.61 2.93
CA ASP A 592 -18.02 3.34 4.33
C ASP A 592 -19.20 2.98 5.25
N GLY A 593 -20.42 2.90 4.75
CA GLY A 593 -21.58 2.37 5.45
C GLY A 593 -21.57 0.84 5.51
N TYR A 594 -22.71 0.24 5.83
CA TYR A 594 -22.83 -1.22 5.93
C TYR A 594 -24.09 -1.73 5.25
N ILE A 595 -23.97 -2.91 4.63
CA ILE A 595 -25.12 -3.70 4.16
C ILE A 595 -25.24 -4.95 5.02
N ILE A 596 -26.42 -5.19 5.56
CA ILE A 596 -26.75 -6.36 6.36
C ILE A 596 -27.81 -7.15 5.61
N SER A 597 -27.62 -8.44 5.48
CA SER A 597 -28.66 -9.36 5.01
C SER A 597 -29.15 -10.29 6.11
N GLY A 598 -30.38 -10.71 5.99
CA GLY A 598 -30.99 -11.62 6.91
C GLY A 598 -32.43 -11.95 6.53
N TYR A 599 -33.25 -12.20 7.51
CA TYR A 599 -34.68 -12.45 7.32
C TYR A 599 -35.49 -11.84 8.48
N THR A 600 -36.71 -11.48 8.17
CA THR A 600 -37.65 -10.77 9.06
C THR A 600 -39.04 -11.35 8.97
N ASP A 601 -39.78 -11.44 10.08
CA ASP A 601 -41.22 -11.61 10.12
C ASP A 601 -41.96 -10.35 10.60
N SER A 602 -41.20 -9.25 10.81
CA SER A 602 -41.74 -7.94 11.17
C SER A 602 -42.10 -7.09 9.96
N PHE A 603 -41.49 -7.35 8.80
CA PHE A 603 -41.66 -6.53 7.60
C PHE A 603 -41.89 -7.41 6.36
N GLY A 604 -42.71 -6.96 5.44
CA GLY A 604 -43.09 -7.68 4.22
C GLY A 604 -44.40 -8.45 4.34
N ASP A 605 -44.53 -9.54 3.57
CA ASP A 605 -45.69 -10.41 3.58
C ASP A 605 -45.68 -11.35 4.80
N SER A 606 -46.77 -12.14 4.98
CA SER A 606 -46.83 -13.08 6.09
C SER A 606 -45.79 -14.21 5.96
N GLY A 607 -45.11 -14.55 7.06
CA GLY A 607 -44.00 -15.47 7.10
C GLY A 607 -42.66 -14.71 7.15
N PHE A 608 -41.57 -15.45 7.10
CA PHE A 608 -40.23 -14.82 7.00
C PHE A 608 -40.02 -14.30 5.58
N ASN A 609 -39.44 -13.11 5.47
CA ASN A 609 -39.02 -12.51 4.21
C ASN A 609 -37.50 -12.31 4.20
N PHE A 610 -36.86 -12.36 3.03
CA PHE A 610 -35.52 -11.82 2.86
C PHE A 610 -35.49 -10.39 3.37
N TRP A 611 -34.42 -10.03 4.04
CA TRP A 611 -34.28 -8.68 4.58
C TRP A 611 -32.90 -8.11 4.28
N LEU A 612 -32.89 -6.92 3.73
CA LEU A 612 -31.69 -6.17 3.39
C LEU A 612 -31.77 -4.81 4.09
N ILE A 613 -30.73 -4.45 4.82
CA ILE A 613 -30.62 -3.21 5.59
C ILE A 613 -29.34 -2.48 5.15
N LYS A 614 -29.47 -1.23 4.72
CA LYS A 614 -28.35 -0.32 4.46
C LYS A 614 -28.26 0.70 5.56
N THR A 615 -27.05 0.96 6.02
CA THR A 615 -26.77 1.95 7.05
C THR A 615 -25.64 2.87 6.63
N ASP A 616 -25.53 4.02 7.28
CA ASP A 616 -24.37 4.87 7.25
C ASP A 616 -23.19 4.26 8.07
N LEU A 617 -22.07 4.96 8.11
CA LEU A 617 -20.87 4.54 8.85
C LEU A 617 -21.04 4.46 10.38
N LEU A 618 -22.08 5.11 10.94
CA LEU A 618 -22.44 5.08 12.38
C LEU A 618 -23.53 4.06 12.70
N GLY A 619 -23.95 3.27 11.72
CA GLY A 619 -25.02 2.30 11.85
C GLY A 619 -26.41 2.93 11.84
N ASN A 620 -26.58 4.22 11.49
CA ASN A 620 -27.92 4.76 11.33
C ASN A 620 -28.56 4.18 10.08
N LEU A 621 -29.84 3.81 10.18
CA LEU A 621 -30.59 3.24 9.07
C LEU A 621 -30.77 4.24 7.93
N ASP A 622 -30.22 3.94 6.75
CA ASP A 622 -30.50 4.69 5.52
C ASP A 622 -31.80 4.17 4.87
N TRP A 623 -31.86 2.87 4.64
CA TRP A 623 -33.04 2.20 4.12
C TRP A 623 -33.04 0.71 4.50
N GLN A 624 -34.23 0.10 4.40
CA GLN A 624 -34.40 -1.35 4.47
C GLN A 624 -35.37 -1.82 3.41
N ARG A 625 -35.18 -3.07 2.95
CA ARG A 625 -36.08 -3.74 1.97
C ARG A 625 -36.32 -5.16 2.40
N SER A 626 -37.55 -5.63 2.17
CA SER A 626 -37.94 -7.04 2.29
C SER A 626 -38.35 -7.59 0.92
N TYR A 627 -37.94 -8.83 0.66
CA TYR A 627 -38.24 -9.53 -0.58
C TYR A 627 -38.82 -10.91 -0.22
N GLY A 628 -39.81 -11.38 -0.94
CA GLY A 628 -40.47 -12.64 -0.70
C GLY A 628 -41.94 -12.62 -1.05
N GLY A 629 -42.68 -13.54 -0.47
CA GLY A 629 -44.11 -13.67 -0.63
C GLY A 629 -44.74 -14.22 0.65
N THR A 630 -45.84 -14.96 0.53
CA THR A 630 -46.57 -15.49 1.69
C THR A 630 -45.97 -16.73 2.33
N GLY A 631 -44.80 -17.17 1.84
CA GLY A 631 -44.08 -18.35 2.30
C GLY A 631 -43.02 -18.06 3.37
N ASP A 632 -42.09 -18.99 3.51
CA ASP A 632 -40.91 -18.84 4.35
C ASP A 632 -39.71 -18.53 3.44
N ASP A 633 -39.33 -17.26 3.41
CA ASP A 633 -38.29 -16.73 2.53
C ASP A 633 -37.15 -16.18 3.39
N ARG A 634 -35.94 -16.76 3.29
CA ARG A 634 -34.85 -16.38 4.19
C ARG A 634 -33.56 -16.04 3.44
N GLY A 635 -33.08 -14.82 3.66
CA GLY A 635 -31.78 -14.36 3.22
C GLY A 635 -30.67 -14.80 4.19
N PHE A 636 -29.55 -15.26 3.64
CA PHE A 636 -28.41 -15.68 4.47
C PHE A 636 -27.15 -14.90 4.20
N HIS A 637 -26.87 -14.53 2.96
CA HIS A 637 -25.63 -13.83 2.62
C HIS A 637 -25.89 -12.77 1.58
N ALA A 638 -25.23 -11.62 1.73
CA ALA A 638 -25.23 -10.56 0.71
C ALA A 638 -23.83 -9.99 0.53
N LEU A 639 -23.61 -9.42 -0.66
CA LEU A 639 -22.43 -8.69 -1.04
C LEU A 639 -22.83 -7.40 -1.75
N GLN A 640 -21.94 -6.41 -1.75
CA GLN A 640 -22.02 -5.33 -2.71
C GLN A 640 -21.45 -5.82 -4.03
N ALA A 641 -22.18 -5.61 -5.12
CA ALA A 641 -21.71 -5.93 -6.46
C ALA A 641 -20.82 -4.81 -7.02
N ALA A 642 -20.09 -5.11 -8.09
CA ALA A 642 -19.15 -4.17 -8.70
C ALA A 642 -19.80 -2.86 -9.20
N ASP A 643 -21.08 -2.92 -9.55
CA ASP A 643 -21.89 -1.77 -9.97
C ASP A 643 -22.43 -0.92 -8.80
N GLY A 644 -22.05 -1.23 -7.56
CA GLY A 644 -22.51 -0.54 -6.36
C GLY A 644 -23.83 -1.05 -5.78
N GLY A 645 -24.61 -1.85 -6.54
CA GLY A 645 -25.81 -2.50 -6.05
C GLY A 645 -25.51 -3.68 -5.13
N TYR A 646 -26.55 -4.43 -4.79
CA TYR A 646 -26.38 -5.53 -3.84
C TYR A 646 -26.87 -6.84 -4.45
N ILE A 647 -26.22 -7.92 -4.04
CA ILE A 647 -26.66 -9.27 -4.39
C ILE A 647 -26.85 -10.06 -3.11
N ILE A 648 -27.99 -10.74 -3.00
CA ILE A 648 -28.39 -11.51 -1.82
C ILE A 648 -28.83 -12.91 -2.22
N THR A 649 -28.44 -13.90 -1.43
CA THR A 649 -28.90 -15.29 -1.59
C THR A 649 -29.53 -15.84 -0.34
N GLY A 650 -30.34 -16.87 -0.57
CA GLY A 650 -31.03 -17.65 0.46
C GLY A 650 -31.92 -18.69 -0.17
N TYR A 651 -33.08 -18.92 0.44
CA TYR A 651 -34.11 -19.78 -0.14
C TYR A 651 -35.49 -19.13 -0.04
N SER A 652 -36.39 -19.49 -0.93
CA SER A 652 -37.78 -19.10 -0.90
C SER A 652 -38.68 -20.30 -1.15
N ASN A 653 -39.77 -20.41 -0.39
CA ASN A 653 -40.87 -21.33 -0.66
C ASN A 653 -42.15 -20.61 -1.08
N SER A 654 -42.06 -19.33 -1.39
CA SER A 654 -43.14 -18.53 -1.96
C SER A 654 -43.38 -18.75 -3.46
N ASN A 655 -42.46 -19.52 -4.12
CA ASN A 655 -42.56 -19.87 -5.52
C ASN A 655 -43.69 -20.87 -5.80
N THR A 656 -44.04 -21.03 -7.07
CA THR A 656 -45.22 -21.78 -7.56
C THR A 656 -45.31 -23.24 -7.12
N ASN A 657 -44.26 -23.84 -6.65
CA ASN A 657 -44.19 -25.27 -6.30
C ASN A 657 -44.25 -25.55 -4.78
N SER A 658 -44.27 -24.54 -3.93
CA SER A 658 -44.19 -24.66 -2.44
C SER A 658 -43.03 -25.50 -1.92
N VAL A 659 -41.99 -25.64 -2.71
CA VAL A 659 -40.73 -26.30 -2.37
C VAL A 659 -39.66 -25.23 -2.32
N PRO A 660 -38.80 -25.19 -1.30
CA PRO A 660 -37.72 -24.20 -1.25
C PRO A 660 -36.77 -24.32 -2.42
N ASP A 661 -36.55 -23.21 -3.12
CA ASP A 661 -35.54 -23.06 -4.16
C ASP A 661 -34.49 -22.04 -3.71
N ILE A 662 -33.25 -22.17 -4.20
CA ILE A 662 -32.23 -21.13 -4.05
C ILE A 662 -32.73 -19.88 -4.75
N ILE A 663 -32.67 -18.74 -4.06
CA ILE A 663 -32.95 -17.43 -4.63
C ILE A 663 -31.69 -16.60 -4.69
N LEU A 664 -31.50 -15.93 -5.80
CA LEU A 664 -30.48 -14.91 -5.99
C LEU A 664 -31.14 -13.63 -6.48
N ILE A 665 -31.03 -12.58 -5.68
CA ILE A 665 -31.62 -11.26 -5.96
C ILE A 665 -30.49 -10.27 -6.18
N LYS A 666 -30.51 -9.58 -7.32
CA LYS A 666 -29.62 -8.44 -7.62
C LYS A 666 -30.42 -7.16 -7.61
N THR A 667 -29.98 -6.19 -6.81
CA THR A 667 -30.63 -4.90 -6.61
C THR A 667 -29.77 -3.75 -7.15
N ASP A 668 -30.38 -2.57 -7.28
CA ASP A 668 -29.66 -1.31 -7.37
C ASP A 668 -29.07 -0.89 -5.99
N ASP A 669 -28.47 0.30 -5.92
CA ASP A 669 -27.88 0.86 -4.70
C ASP A 669 -28.91 1.27 -3.63
N LEU A 670 -30.17 1.40 -4.02
CA LEU A 670 -31.32 1.70 -3.13
C LEU A 670 -32.09 0.44 -2.70
N GLY A 671 -31.60 -0.73 -3.10
CA GLY A 671 -32.25 -2.00 -2.81
C GLY A 671 -33.51 -2.29 -3.66
N ASN A 672 -33.69 -1.63 -4.80
CA ASN A 672 -34.81 -1.93 -5.68
C ASN A 672 -34.46 -3.11 -6.60
N THR A 673 -35.47 -3.93 -6.91
CA THR A 673 -35.42 -5.00 -7.92
C THR A 673 -36.34 -4.68 -9.07
N ASN A 674 -36.23 -5.39 -10.20
CA ASN A 674 -37.18 -5.29 -11.32
C ASN A 674 -38.59 -5.74 -10.89
#